data_bceb75982bdfa3a25886eef6f7478e58
#
_entry.id   bceb75982bdfa3a25886eef6f7478e58
#
_cell.length_a   1.000
_cell.length_b   1.000
_cell.length_c   1.000
_cell.angle_alpha   90.00
_cell.angle_beta   90.00
_cell.angle_gamma   90.00
#
_symmetry.space_group_name_H-M   'P 1'
#
loop_
_entity.id
_entity.type
_entity.pdbx_description
1 polymer ?
#
loop_
_entity_poly.entity_id
_entity_poly.type
_entity_poly.pdbx_seq_one_letter_code
_entity_poly.pdbx_strand_id
1 'polypeptide(L)'
;MKLGALRIRVQTLLAVASLTAMAVTFPSVAAEQAPSNGRQTDGPTAMARARVAADVLMSSYDPDKAWFPSSWWNSAVALQTVGDYMQRTGDRRYLGQLDNTFEKDKGVFPAGVLSGDPLLGNFTSRAIDDSEWWGLTWVQAYDLTRDPKYLNMAVTIANYVNGYWDTSTCGGGVWWDGERTYKNAIVNGLWIRLTAELHNRIPGDTLWLGRSRTAWAWFQASGMINANGLVNDGLTNACTNNGQNVWSYNQGLAIGAGLELWRATRDPQVLTSVRRLADAAIGPDALVTNGVLTETCDASDQTCDDNGKQFKGIFMRYWTDLVDTTRDRRYATFLDQQAASIWDDDRDAAGRLGTRWSGATNDDHPNVFDWRTQASALSALIGDVPALTPLASLAATMSPAQPVIMPAASGATVIPINLGTSATGYFPLLALASLDTPAGWSATPRAALVRLQPHGNAIPVSNTVALKVTVPSAATDGHHMVTANLAAAGLRFTTQADVLVAHKIDFDTGTADENPWLFDAGNSQSNGLQNRFADGNAHFTYRFPFPADTRSAHVTLTIDAEFLVQASSDNEHWTTVLQETQPVTDGSNKADRTIDLTSYLGAGADGSRPVYLKVSDAFPNDGWGGRVYHVTANIVE
;
A
#
# COMPACT_ATOMS: atom_id res chain seq x y z
N MET A 1 13.12 39.71 -62.17
CA MET A 1 12.32 40.93 -61.97
C MET A 1 11.72 40.87 -60.57
N LYS A 2 12.16 41.82 -59.75
CA LYS A 2 11.68 42.35 -58.46
C LYS A 2 10.87 41.46 -57.51
N LEU A 3 11.58 41.06 -56.42
CA LEU A 3 11.06 40.69 -55.10
C LEU A 3 10.31 41.85 -54.44
N GLY A 4 9.16 41.56 -53.85
CA GLY A 4 8.43 42.45 -52.93
C GLY A 4 8.33 41.80 -51.57
N ALA A 5 9.08 42.28 -50.59
CA ALA A 5 9.03 41.87 -49.21
C ALA A 5 7.88 42.56 -48.45
N LEU A 6 6.99 41.81 -47.85
CA LEU A 6 5.94 42.31 -46.97
C LEU A 6 6.35 42.13 -45.50
N ARG A 7 6.63 43.22 -44.82
CA ARG A 7 6.88 43.28 -43.39
C ARG A 7 5.54 43.38 -42.63
N ILE A 8 5.22 42.40 -41.83
CA ILE A 8 4.11 42.48 -40.89
C ILE A 8 4.67 42.93 -39.52
N ARG A 9 4.18 44.07 -39.07
CA ARG A 9 4.42 44.59 -37.71
C ARG A 9 3.48 43.87 -36.73
N VAL A 10 4.05 43.24 -35.71
CA VAL A 10 3.29 42.77 -34.55
C VAL A 10 3.19 43.92 -33.56
N GLN A 11 1.98 44.39 -33.31
CA GLN A 11 1.68 45.29 -32.16
C GLN A 11 1.25 44.44 -30.98
N THR A 12 2.01 44.54 -29.88
CA THR A 12 1.72 43.94 -28.58
C THR A 12 0.68 44.81 -27.85
N LEU A 13 -0.52 44.31 -27.69
CA LEU A 13 -1.53 44.90 -26.79
C LEU A 13 -1.45 44.18 -25.44
N LEU A 14 -1.01 44.88 -24.41
CA LEU A 14 -1.16 44.48 -23.03
C LEU A 14 -2.61 44.82 -22.59
N ALA A 15 -3.40 43.77 -22.36
CA ALA A 15 -4.67 43.91 -21.65
C ALA A 15 -4.48 43.48 -20.20
N VAL A 16 -4.55 44.43 -19.28
CA VAL A 16 -4.65 44.22 -17.85
C VAL A 16 -6.11 43.83 -17.55
N ALA A 17 -6.35 42.59 -17.22
CA ALA A 17 -7.65 42.13 -16.74
C ALA A 17 -7.66 42.14 -15.21
N SER A 18 -8.39 43.06 -14.63
CA SER A 18 -8.72 43.08 -13.20
C SER A 18 -9.71 41.95 -12.90
N LEU A 19 -9.31 40.94 -12.15
CA LEU A 19 -10.22 39.91 -11.63
C LEU A 19 -10.90 40.46 -10.36
N THR A 20 -12.13 40.89 -10.49
CA THR A 20 -13.07 41.05 -9.37
C THR A 20 -13.59 39.66 -9.00
N ALA A 21 -13.29 39.20 -7.79
CA ALA A 21 -13.83 37.98 -7.21
C ALA A 21 -15.34 38.16 -6.95
N MET A 22 -16.18 37.58 -7.80
CA MET A 22 -17.58 37.33 -7.49
C MET A 22 -17.68 36.03 -6.69
N ALA A 23 -18.08 36.14 -5.43
CA ALA A 23 -18.49 35.02 -4.62
C ALA A 23 -19.81 34.47 -5.17
N VAL A 24 -19.74 33.34 -5.88
CA VAL A 24 -20.91 32.57 -6.29
C VAL A 24 -21.29 31.66 -5.13
N THR A 25 -22.33 32.04 -4.40
CA THR A 25 -23.01 31.16 -3.44
C THR A 25 -23.85 30.17 -4.22
N PHE A 26 -23.44 28.88 -4.21
CA PHE A 26 -24.29 27.80 -4.70
C PHE A 26 -25.35 27.50 -3.63
N PRO A 27 -26.65 27.42 -3.99
CA PRO A 27 -27.66 26.92 -3.07
C PRO A 27 -27.38 25.42 -2.81
N SER A 28 -27.38 25.02 -1.55
CA SER A 28 -27.37 23.62 -1.14
C SER A 28 -28.64 22.95 -1.68
N VAL A 29 -28.50 22.20 -2.76
CA VAL A 29 -29.54 21.26 -3.19
C VAL A 29 -29.50 20.12 -2.18
N ALA A 30 -30.53 20.06 -1.31
CA ALA A 30 -30.80 18.89 -0.53
C ALA A 30 -30.97 17.73 -1.51
N ALA A 31 -30.11 16.72 -1.42
CA ALA A 31 -30.27 15.49 -2.17
C ALA A 31 -31.58 14.83 -1.71
N GLU A 32 -32.58 14.91 -2.55
CA GLU A 32 -33.82 14.15 -2.41
C GLU A 32 -33.47 12.67 -2.48
N GLN A 33 -33.58 11.97 -1.35
CA GLN A 33 -33.38 10.52 -1.28
C GLN A 33 -34.47 9.86 -2.14
N ALA A 34 -34.10 9.37 -3.32
CA ALA A 34 -34.94 8.48 -4.08
C ALA A 34 -35.18 7.19 -3.24
N PRO A 35 -36.39 6.63 -3.25
CA PRO A 35 -36.70 5.46 -2.46
C PRO A 35 -35.81 4.29 -2.89
N SER A 36 -35.06 3.76 -1.95
CA SER A 36 -34.22 2.58 -2.10
C SER A 36 -35.15 1.33 -2.08
N ASN A 37 -35.56 0.86 -3.25
CA ASN A 37 -36.11 -0.47 -3.43
C ASN A 37 -35.01 -1.45 -3.90
N GLY A 38 -33.97 -1.59 -3.14
CA GLY A 38 -32.99 -2.65 -3.18
C GLY A 38 -32.68 -3.01 -1.73
N ARG A 39 -32.76 -4.28 -1.37
CA ARG A 39 -32.28 -4.79 -0.08
C ARG A 39 -30.75 -4.61 -0.07
N GLN A 40 -30.27 -3.44 0.28
CA GLN A 40 -28.86 -3.26 0.62
C GLN A 40 -28.68 -3.81 2.03
N THR A 41 -27.99 -4.94 2.15
CA THR A 41 -27.61 -5.50 3.45
C THR A 41 -26.74 -4.45 4.17
N ASP A 42 -27.02 -4.15 5.44
CA ASP A 42 -26.15 -3.26 6.19
C ASP A 42 -24.76 -3.88 6.35
N GLY A 43 -23.73 -3.07 6.40
CA GLY A 43 -22.33 -3.52 6.46
C GLY A 43 -22.04 -4.50 7.61
N PRO A 44 -22.53 -4.29 8.84
CA PRO A 44 -22.39 -5.24 9.94
C PRO A 44 -23.01 -6.61 9.65
N THR A 45 -24.18 -6.65 8.99
CA THR A 45 -24.84 -7.91 8.63
C THR A 45 -24.08 -8.66 7.54
N ALA A 46 -23.64 -7.98 6.47
CA ALA A 46 -22.81 -8.58 5.42
C ALA A 46 -21.50 -9.14 5.97
N MET A 47 -20.83 -8.39 6.85
CA MET A 47 -19.61 -8.85 7.50
C MET A 47 -19.82 -10.08 8.38
N ALA A 48 -20.95 -10.16 9.12
CA ALA A 48 -21.28 -11.31 9.93
C ALA A 48 -21.55 -12.55 9.06
N ARG A 49 -22.26 -12.42 7.93
CA ARG A 49 -22.50 -13.48 6.95
C ARG A 49 -21.18 -14.03 6.37
N ALA A 50 -20.32 -13.14 5.89
CA ALA A 50 -19.01 -13.51 5.33
C ALA A 50 -18.13 -14.22 6.38
N ARG A 51 -18.17 -13.76 7.65
CA ARG A 51 -17.43 -14.40 8.74
C ARG A 51 -17.90 -15.81 9.01
N VAL A 52 -19.20 -16.02 9.17
CA VAL A 52 -19.78 -17.36 9.40
C VAL A 52 -19.41 -18.30 8.24
N ALA A 53 -19.55 -17.83 7.00
CA ALA A 53 -19.22 -18.63 5.83
C ALA A 53 -17.71 -18.96 5.74
N ALA A 54 -16.84 -18.03 6.15
CA ALA A 54 -15.39 -18.28 6.22
C ALA A 54 -15.01 -19.29 7.31
N ASP A 55 -15.64 -19.19 8.50
CA ASP A 55 -15.42 -20.15 9.58
C ASP A 55 -15.85 -21.57 9.16
N VAL A 56 -16.98 -21.71 8.44
CA VAL A 56 -17.44 -22.99 7.89
C VAL A 56 -16.45 -23.53 6.83
N LEU A 57 -15.99 -22.70 5.90
CA LEU A 57 -14.97 -23.10 4.92
C LEU A 57 -13.71 -23.62 5.62
N MET A 58 -13.20 -22.86 6.57
CA MET A 58 -11.94 -23.17 7.24
C MET A 58 -12.02 -24.40 8.16
N SER A 59 -13.21 -24.84 8.54
CA SER A 59 -13.38 -26.13 9.24
C SER A 59 -12.99 -27.35 8.38
N SER A 60 -12.89 -27.20 7.07
CA SER A 60 -12.46 -28.23 6.13
C SER A 60 -10.96 -28.19 5.80
N TYR A 61 -10.23 -27.15 6.27
CA TYR A 61 -8.79 -27.10 6.09
C TYR A 61 -8.10 -28.12 7.00
N ASP A 62 -7.26 -28.98 6.42
CA ASP A 62 -6.46 -29.95 7.15
C ASP A 62 -5.10 -29.32 7.54
N PRO A 63 -4.87 -29.00 8.84
CA PRO A 63 -3.64 -28.34 9.25
C PRO A 63 -2.39 -29.23 9.16
N ASP A 64 -2.57 -30.56 9.19
CA ASP A 64 -1.47 -31.50 9.10
C ASP A 64 -0.99 -31.68 7.66
N LYS A 65 -1.91 -31.70 6.72
CA LYS A 65 -1.63 -31.74 5.28
C LYS A 65 -1.46 -30.35 4.69
N ALA A 66 -1.84 -29.31 5.41
CA ALA A 66 -1.74 -27.89 5.06
C ALA A 66 -2.53 -27.47 3.81
N TRP A 67 -3.65 -28.13 3.53
CA TRP A 67 -4.50 -27.81 2.37
C TRP A 67 -5.97 -28.23 2.60
N PHE A 68 -6.84 -27.95 1.58
CA PHE A 68 -8.18 -28.50 1.53
C PHE A 68 -8.15 -29.85 0.80
N PRO A 69 -8.60 -30.94 1.44
CA PRO A 69 -8.42 -32.29 0.91
C PRO A 69 -9.06 -32.51 -0.47
N SER A 70 -8.44 -33.39 -1.25
CA SER A 70 -8.91 -33.95 -2.51
C SER A 70 -8.79 -33.13 -3.78
N SER A 71 -8.29 -31.88 -3.75
CA SER A 71 -8.03 -31.15 -4.98
C SER A 71 -7.03 -30.02 -4.77
N TRP A 72 -5.94 -30.04 -5.52
CA TRP A 72 -4.81 -29.13 -5.34
C TRP A 72 -5.11 -27.71 -5.84
N TRP A 73 -5.58 -27.54 -7.08
CA TRP A 73 -5.89 -26.20 -7.60
C TRP A 73 -7.09 -25.55 -6.93
N ASN A 74 -8.12 -26.35 -6.60
CA ASN A 74 -9.28 -25.88 -5.85
C ASN A 74 -8.87 -25.34 -4.45
N SER A 75 -7.84 -25.95 -3.83
CA SER A 75 -7.27 -25.47 -2.57
C SER A 75 -6.64 -24.10 -2.71
N ALA A 76 -5.92 -23.83 -3.81
CA ALA A 76 -5.40 -22.51 -4.09
C ALA A 76 -6.52 -21.45 -4.14
N VAL A 77 -7.59 -21.74 -4.89
CA VAL A 77 -8.75 -20.85 -5.01
C VAL A 77 -9.45 -20.64 -3.67
N ALA A 78 -9.60 -21.68 -2.85
CA ALA A 78 -10.21 -21.57 -1.52
C ALA A 78 -9.34 -20.70 -0.58
N LEU A 79 -8.02 -20.91 -0.56
CA LEU A 79 -7.10 -20.07 0.21
C LEU A 79 -7.08 -18.64 -0.28
N GLN A 80 -7.17 -18.42 -1.58
CA GLN A 80 -7.30 -17.08 -2.15
C GLN A 80 -8.62 -16.42 -1.71
N THR A 81 -9.74 -17.17 -1.65
CA THR A 81 -11.01 -16.67 -1.13
C THR A 81 -10.92 -16.27 0.34
N VAL A 82 -10.23 -17.07 1.16
CA VAL A 82 -9.93 -16.70 2.57
C VAL A 82 -9.04 -15.46 2.64
N GLY A 83 -8.11 -15.33 1.72
CA GLY A 83 -7.31 -14.10 1.56
C GLY A 83 -8.16 -12.89 1.25
N ASP A 84 -9.12 -12.99 0.32
CA ASP A 84 -10.09 -11.94 0.01
C ASP A 84 -10.92 -11.54 1.23
N TYR A 85 -11.38 -12.54 2.01
CA TYR A 85 -12.09 -12.30 3.26
C TYR A 85 -11.23 -11.47 4.24
N MET A 86 -9.98 -11.89 4.47
CA MET A 86 -9.07 -11.18 5.36
C MET A 86 -8.78 -9.77 4.87
N GLN A 87 -8.63 -9.59 3.56
CA GLN A 87 -8.38 -8.29 2.95
C GLN A 87 -9.59 -7.36 3.07
N ARG A 88 -10.80 -7.88 2.82
CA ARG A 88 -12.05 -7.11 2.81
C ARG A 88 -12.51 -6.70 4.21
N THR A 89 -12.31 -7.59 5.20
CA THR A 89 -12.81 -7.39 6.57
C THR A 89 -11.75 -6.84 7.54
N GLY A 90 -10.47 -6.96 7.22
CA GLY A 90 -9.36 -6.69 8.13
C GLY A 90 -9.10 -7.81 9.15
N ASP A 91 -9.90 -8.86 9.17
CA ASP A 91 -9.71 -10.01 10.07
C ASP A 91 -8.56 -10.89 9.58
N ARG A 92 -7.51 -11.02 10.37
CA ARG A 92 -6.25 -11.70 10.01
C ARG A 92 -6.11 -13.12 10.56
N ARG A 93 -7.19 -13.69 11.10
CA ARG A 93 -7.15 -14.97 11.85
C ARG A 93 -6.60 -16.17 11.06
N TYR A 94 -6.64 -16.14 9.73
CA TYR A 94 -6.25 -17.28 8.88
C TYR A 94 -4.87 -17.10 8.20
N LEU A 95 -4.09 -16.09 8.59
CA LEU A 95 -2.73 -15.91 8.03
C LEU A 95 -1.84 -17.13 8.29
N GLY A 96 -2.00 -17.78 9.46
CA GLY A 96 -1.24 -18.98 9.81
C GLY A 96 -1.47 -20.14 8.87
N GLN A 97 -2.69 -20.30 8.34
CA GLN A 97 -3.01 -21.36 7.38
C GLN A 97 -2.37 -21.12 6.01
N LEU A 98 -2.35 -19.86 5.54
CA LEU A 98 -1.61 -19.50 4.32
C LEU A 98 -0.12 -19.83 4.45
N ASP A 99 0.47 -19.46 5.57
CA ASP A 99 1.89 -19.73 5.84
C ASP A 99 2.17 -21.24 5.97
N ASN A 100 1.30 -21.98 6.66
CA ASN A 100 1.40 -23.42 6.80
C ASN A 100 1.40 -24.14 5.44
N THR A 101 0.48 -23.76 4.53
CA THR A 101 0.43 -24.30 3.17
C THR A 101 1.70 -23.95 2.40
N PHE A 102 2.15 -22.69 2.48
CA PHE A 102 3.36 -22.27 1.80
C PHE A 102 4.58 -23.09 2.23
N GLU A 103 4.76 -23.29 3.52
CA GLU A 103 5.94 -23.98 4.04
C GLU A 103 5.91 -25.50 3.79
N LYS A 104 4.75 -26.13 3.88
CA LYS A 104 4.64 -27.59 3.74
C LYS A 104 4.51 -28.06 2.29
N ASP A 105 3.80 -27.31 1.45
CA ASP A 105 3.37 -27.80 0.13
C ASP A 105 4.22 -27.28 -1.04
N LYS A 106 5.25 -26.50 -0.79
CA LYS A 106 6.20 -26.04 -1.82
C LYS A 106 7.15 -27.11 -2.36
N GLY A 107 7.15 -28.30 -1.77
CA GLY A 107 8.02 -29.43 -2.15
C GLY A 107 7.59 -30.13 -3.43
N VAL A 108 8.36 -31.20 -3.79
CA VAL A 108 8.00 -32.14 -4.85
C VAL A 108 7.14 -33.24 -4.25
N PHE A 109 6.01 -33.56 -4.88
CA PHE A 109 5.11 -34.61 -4.41
C PHE A 109 4.79 -35.60 -5.54
N PRO A 110 4.78 -36.90 -5.26
CA PRO A 110 4.34 -37.90 -6.25
C PRO A 110 2.84 -37.77 -6.52
N ALA A 111 2.41 -38.29 -7.67
CA ALA A 111 0.99 -38.36 -8.02
C ALA A 111 0.18 -39.08 -6.93
N GLY A 112 -1.02 -38.57 -6.68
CA GLY A 112 -1.96 -39.13 -5.70
C GLY A 112 -1.74 -38.68 -4.25
N VAL A 113 -0.76 -37.79 -3.97
CA VAL A 113 -0.54 -37.22 -2.62
C VAL A 113 -1.35 -35.95 -2.44
N LEU A 114 -1.04 -34.87 -3.17
CA LEU A 114 -1.77 -33.63 -3.15
C LEU A 114 -2.59 -33.39 -4.43
N SER A 115 -2.18 -33.99 -5.54
CA SER A 115 -2.83 -33.91 -6.85
C SER A 115 -2.85 -35.26 -7.52
N GLY A 116 -3.77 -35.47 -8.47
CA GLY A 116 -3.74 -36.62 -9.38
C GLY A 116 -2.47 -36.69 -10.22
N ASP A 117 -1.90 -35.56 -10.57
CA ASP A 117 -0.61 -35.41 -11.22
C ASP A 117 0.53 -35.21 -10.22
N PRO A 118 1.79 -35.56 -10.57
CA PRO A 118 2.92 -35.22 -9.73
C PRO A 118 3.13 -33.71 -9.69
N LEU A 119 3.48 -33.19 -8.50
CA LEU A 119 3.88 -31.80 -8.31
C LEU A 119 5.39 -31.66 -8.44
N LEU A 120 5.81 -30.67 -9.21
CA LEU A 120 7.22 -30.50 -9.60
C LEU A 120 8.02 -29.64 -8.59
N GLY A 121 7.38 -29.24 -7.49
CA GLY A 121 7.90 -28.29 -6.51
C GLY A 121 7.56 -26.85 -6.87
N ASN A 122 7.73 -25.95 -5.90
CA ASN A 122 7.41 -24.53 -6.05
C ASN A 122 6.00 -24.25 -6.59
N PHE A 123 5.03 -25.06 -6.18
CA PHE A 123 3.63 -24.97 -6.61
C PHE A 123 3.47 -25.03 -8.14
N THR A 124 4.20 -25.92 -8.81
CA THR A 124 4.10 -26.14 -10.25
C THR A 124 3.69 -27.57 -10.57
N SER A 125 2.92 -27.74 -11.63
CA SER A 125 2.45 -29.02 -12.14
C SER A 125 2.40 -29.04 -13.67
N ARG A 126 2.11 -30.20 -14.27
CA ARG A 126 1.92 -30.30 -15.73
C ARG A 126 0.65 -29.57 -16.21
N ALA A 127 -0.35 -29.39 -15.35
CA ALA A 127 -1.48 -28.50 -15.59
C ALA A 127 -1.04 -27.07 -15.29
N ILE A 128 -0.91 -26.24 -16.32
CA ILE A 128 -0.28 -24.93 -16.21
C ILE A 128 -1.19 -23.95 -15.47
N ASP A 129 -2.49 -23.99 -15.72
CA ASP A 129 -3.49 -23.20 -15.02
C ASP A 129 -3.53 -23.50 -13.51
N ASP A 130 -3.37 -24.77 -13.12
CA ASP A 130 -3.27 -25.16 -11.71
C ASP A 130 -2.13 -24.43 -11.00
N SER A 131 -0.98 -24.31 -11.66
CA SER A 131 0.17 -23.58 -11.14
C SER A 131 -0.11 -22.08 -11.01
N GLU A 132 -0.83 -21.51 -11.97
CA GLU A 132 -1.16 -20.07 -11.97
C GLU A 132 -2.13 -19.69 -10.85
N TRP A 133 -3.06 -20.57 -10.48
CA TRP A 133 -3.92 -20.36 -9.31
C TRP A 133 -3.10 -20.17 -8.04
N TRP A 134 -2.06 -20.99 -7.84
CA TRP A 134 -1.11 -20.80 -6.73
C TRP A 134 -0.31 -19.50 -6.87
N GLY A 135 0.08 -19.14 -8.10
CA GLY A 135 0.73 -17.84 -8.36
C GLY A 135 -0.08 -16.66 -7.85
N LEU A 136 -1.38 -16.61 -8.17
CA LEU A 136 -2.30 -15.56 -7.70
C LEU A 136 -2.53 -15.63 -6.18
N THR A 137 -2.60 -16.83 -5.60
CA THR A 137 -2.72 -17.01 -4.14
C THR A 137 -1.52 -16.41 -3.41
N TRP A 138 -0.30 -16.62 -3.95
CA TRP A 138 0.90 -16.07 -3.32
C TRP A 138 1.05 -14.56 -3.54
N VAL A 139 0.58 -14.01 -4.66
CA VAL A 139 0.49 -12.54 -4.79
C VAL A 139 -0.43 -11.97 -3.72
N GLN A 140 -1.58 -12.59 -3.47
CA GLN A 140 -2.49 -12.13 -2.42
C GLN A 140 -1.92 -12.29 -1.01
N ALA A 141 -1.21 -13.40 -0.73
CA ALA A 141 -0.50 -13.58 0.54
C ALA A 141 0.57 -12.48 0.75
N TYR A 142 1.28 -12.09 -0.31
CA TYR A 142 2.17 -10.93 -0.28
C TYR A 142 1.40 -9.64 0.01
N ASP A 143 0.26 -9.41 -0.61
CA ASP A 143 -0.55 -8.21 -0.37
C ASP A 143 -1.03 -8.13 1.08
N LEU A 144 -1.32 -9.26 1.70
CA LEU A 144 -1.73 -9.36 3.10
C LEU A 144 -0.57 -9.17 4.10
N THR A 145 0.63 -9.66 3.80
CA THR A 145 1.72 -9.78 4.77
C THR A 145 2.91 -8.88 4.49
N ARG A 146 3.12 -8.51 3.22
CA ARG A 146 4.33 -7.86 2.70
C ARG A 146 5.60 -8.72 2.84
N ASP A 147 5.47 -9.99 3.15
CA ASP A 147 6.60 -10.90 3.15
C ASP A 147 7.02 -11.21 1.70
N PRO A 148 8.26 -10.85 1.31
CA PRO A 148 8.73 -11.02 -0.05
C PRO A 148 8.81 -12.49 -0.51
N LYS A 149 8.81 -13.45 0.41
CA LYS A 149 8.83 -14.88 0.07
C LYS A 149 7.67 -15.28 -0.83
N TYR A 150 6.48 -14.70 -0.59
CA TYR A 150 5.29 -14.99 -1.39
C TYR A 150 5.37 -14.38 -2.80
N LEU A 151 5.80 -13.12 -2.92
CA LEU A 151 5.96 -12.50 -4.23
C LEU A 151 7.05 -13.20 -5.06
N ASN A 152 8.15 -13.62 -4.43
CA ASN A 152 9.21 -14.38 -5.08
C ASN A 152 8.71 -15.73 -5.58
N MET A 153 7.83 -16.40 -4.84
CA MET A 153 7.20 -17.65 -5.29
C MET A 153 6.29 -17.41 -6.49
N ALA A 154 5.48 -16.37 -6.47
CA ALA A 154 4.64 -15.99 -7.61
C ALA A 154 5.48 -15.69 -8.87
N VAL A 155 6.63 -15.03 -8.72
CA VAL A 155 7.60 -14.81 -9.82
C VAL A 155 8.18 -16.13 -10.31
N THR A 156 8.49 -17.07 -9.42
CA THR A 156 8.99 -18.41 -9.78
C THR A 156 7.96 -19.17 -10.61
N ILE A 157 6.71 -19.16 -10.19
CA ILE A 157 5.59 -19.78 -10.92
C ILE A 157 5.40 -19.10 -12.28
N ALA A 158 5.39 -17.75 -12.32
CA ALA A 158 5.23 -17.02 -13.58
C ALA A 158 6.37 -17.30 -14.58
N ASN A 159 7.60 -17.51 -14.10
CA ASN A 159 8.69 -17.92 -14.97
C ASN A 159 8.51 -19.34 -15.52
N TYR A 160 7.97 -20.27 -14.71
CA TYR A 160 7.60 -21.60 -15.16
C TYR A 160 6.54 -21.54 -16.27
N VAL A 161 5.45 -20.83 -16.03
CA VAL A 161 4.35 -20.63 -17.00
C VAL A 161 4.84 -19.97 -18.29
N ASN A 162 5.74 -19.00 -18.21
CA ASN A 162 6.32 -18.36 -19.39
C ASN A 162 7.03 -19.32 -20.35
N GLY A 163 7.53 -20.47 -19.85
CA GLY A 163 8.09 -21.53 -20.69
C GLY A 163 7.08 -22.21 -21.60
N TYR A 164 5.79 -21.98 -21.35
CA TYR A 164 4.67 -22.53 -22.14
C TYR A 164 3.99 -21.49 -23.04
N TRP A 165 4.42 -20.23 -23.02
CA TRP A 165 4.01 -19.24 -24.01
C TRP A 165 4.58 -19.64 -25.38
N ASP A 166 3.72 -19.73 -26.40
CA ASP A 166 4.13 -20.16 -27.73
C ASP A 166 3.44 -19.34 -28.83
N THR A 167 4.24 -18.78 -29.75
CA THR A 167 3.78 -18.00 -30.87
C THR A 167 3.71 -18.80 -32.17
N SER A 168 4.28 -20.00 -32.22
CA SER A 168 4.29 -20.86 -33.41
C SER A 168 2.92 -21.45 -33.72
N THR A 169 2.11 -21.66 -32.68
CA THR A 169 0.75 -22.18 -32.80
C THR A 169 -0.23 -21.06 -32.41
N CYS A 170 -1.22 -20.82 -33.24
CA CYS A 170 -2.27 -19.80 -33.07
C CYS A 170 -1.73 -18.36 -32.83
N GLY A 171 -0.50 -18.07 -33.22
CA GLY A 171 0.10 -16.74 -33.14
C GLY A 171 0.39 -16.23 -31.72
N GLY A 172 0.15 -17.03 -30.68
CA GLY A 172 0.36 -16.68 -29.27
C GLY A 172 -0.35 -17.65 -28.34
N GLY A 173 -0.29 -17.31 -27.04
CA GLY A 173 -0.97 -18.05 -25.98
C GLY A 173 -0.12 -19.05 -25.23
N VAL A 174 -0.48 -19.22 -23.94
CA VAL A 174 0.07 -20.25 -23.07
C VAL A 174 -0.64 -21.56 -23.33
N TRP A 175 0.10 -22.65 -23.37
CA TRP A 175 -0.45 -23.99 -23.41
C TRP A 175 -1.04 -24.39 -22.06
N TRP A 176 -2.18 -25.08 -22.07
CA TRP A 176 -2.86 -25.53 -20.85
C TRP A 176 -2.09 -26.60 -20.09
N ASP A 177 -1.35 -27.47 -20.82
CA ASP A 177 -0.64 -28.59 -20.26
C ASP A 177 0.84 -28.65 -20.70
N GLY A 178 1.61 -29.45 -19.96
CA GLY A 178 3.03 -29.69 -20.23
C GLY A 178 3.27 -30.36 -21.58
N GLU A 179 2.30 -31.13 -22.11
CA GLU A 179 2.32 -31.81 -23.39
C GLU A 179 2.00 -30.91 -24.58
N ARG A 180 1.55 -29.65 -24.28
CA ARG A 180 1.21 -28.63 -25.28
C ARG A 180 0.10 -29.06 -26.23
N THR A 181 -1.01 -29.56 -25.65
CA THR A 181 -2.11 -30.13 -26.42
C THR A 181 -3.26 -29.14 -26.66
N TYR A 182 -3.41 -28.13 -25.80
CA TYR A 182 -4.58 -27.26 -25.82
C TYR A 182 -4.26 -25.83 -25.41
N LYS A 183 -4.83 -24.85 -26.09
CA LYS A 183 -4.83 -23.43 -25.72
C LYS A 183 -6.23 -23.01 -25.35
N ASN A 184 -6.48 -22.78 -24.08
CA ASN A 184 -7.80 -22.45 -23.55
C ASN A 184 -7.86 -21.07 -22.89
N ALA A 185 -9.09 -20.67 -22.55
CA ALA A 185 -9.35 -19.34 -22.01
C ALA A 185 -8.80 -19.17 -20.59
N ILE A 186 -8.89 -20.24 -19.77
CA ILE A 186 -8.52 -20.13 -18.35
C ILE A 186 -7.03 -19.88 -18.17
N VAL A 187 -6.13 -20.68 -18.75
CA VAL A 187 -4.69 -20.50 -18.61
C VAL A 187 -4.25 -19.14 -19.14
N ASN A 188 -4.84 -18.68 -20.26
CA ASN A 188 -4.47 -17.40 -20.85
C ASN A 188 -5.01 -16.20 -20.07
N GLY A 189 -6.20 -16.29 -19.51
CA GLY A 189 -6.74 -15.30 -18.60
C GLY A 189 -5.92 -15.17 -17.31
N LEU A 190 -5.52 -16.32 -16.72
CA LEU A 190 -4.65 -16.39 -15.55
C LEU A 190 -3.29 -15.77 -15.84
N TRP A 191 -2.69 -16.08 -17.01
CA TRP A 191 -1.43 -15.48 -17.42
C TRP A 191 -1.46 -13.97 -17.49
N ILE A 192 -2.49 -13.41 -18.13
CA ILE A 192 -2.68 -11.95 -18.22
C ILE A 192 -2.81 -11.35 -16.81
N ARG A 193 -3.63 -11.99 -15.96
CA ARG A 193 -3.87 -11.51 -14.59
C ARG A 193 -2.59 -11.55 -13.76
N LEU A 194 -1.92 -12.71 -13.71
CA LEU A 194 -0.71 -12.91 -12.90
C LEU A 194 0.41 -11.95 -13.31
N THR A 195 0.65 -11.80 -14.61
CA THR A 195 1.69 -10.88 -15.10
C THR A 195 1.37 -9.41 -14.84
N ALA A 196 0.10 -9.00 -14.93
CA ALA A 196 -0.31 -7.66 -14.54
C ALA A 196 -0.18 -7.42 -13.03
N GLU A 197 -0.52 -8.42 -12.20
CA GLU A 197 -0.35 -8.35 -10.75
C GLU A 197 1.10 -8.22 -10.34
N LEU A 198 2.00 -8.98 -10.95
CA LEU A 198 3.45 -8.86 -10.72
C LEU A 198 3.97 -7.48 -11.09
N HIS A 199 3.57 -6.94 -12.26
CA HIS A 199 3.94 -5.58 -12.64
C HIS A 199 3.51 -4.55 -11.60
N ASN A 200 2.26 -4.65 -11.14
CA ASN A 200 1.70 -3.68 -10.18
C ASN A 200 2.36 -3.74 -8.79
N ARG A 201 3.13 -4.80 -8.47
CA ARG A 201 3.78 -5.03 -7.17
C ARG A 201 5.30 -4.93 -7.21
N ILE A 202 5.92 -5.03 -8.39
CA ILE A 202 7.37 -4.95 -8.56
C ILE A 202 7.74 -3.54 -9.06
N PRO A 203 8.37 -2.70 -8.22
CA PRO A 203 8.74 -1.35 -8.63
C PRO A 203 9.69 -1.35 -9.84
N GLY A 204 9.36 -0.52 -10.84
CA GLY A 204 10.19 -0.35 -12.04
C GLY A 204 10.09 -1.49 -13.06
N ASP A 205 9.21 -2.48 -12.84
CA ASP A 205 9.01 -3.55 -13.81
C ASP A 205 8.49 -3.04 -15.16
N THR A 206 9.03 -3.61 -16.22
CA THR A 206 8.55 -3.43 -17.60
C THR A 206 8.33 -4.78 -18.30
N LEU A 207 8.94 -5.83 -17.77
CA LEU A 207 8.90 -7.17 -18.36
C LEU A 207 7.52 -7.79 -18.24
N TRP A 208 6.99 -7.83 -17.03
CA TRP A 208 5.67 -8.42 -16.75
C TRP A 208 4.56 -7.63 -17.41
N LEU A 209 4.66 -6.28 -17.40
CA LEU A 209 3.72 -5.44 -18.15
C LEU A 209 3.73 -5.75 -19.65
N GLY A 210 4.91 -5.90 -20.25
CA GLY A 210 5.05 -6.27 -21.65
C GLY A 210 4.37 -7.59 -21.98
N ARG A 211 4.59 -8.61 -21.14
CA ARG A 211 3.94 -9.93 -21.26
C ARG A 211 2.43 -9.85 -21.14
N SER A 212 1.93 -9.15 -20.13
CA SER A 212 0.49 -8.96 -19.93
C SER A 212 -0.18 -8.28 -21.13
N ARG A 213 0.40 -7.19 -21.64
CA ARG A 213 -0.11 -6.48 -22.82
C ARG A 213 -0.14 -7.38 -24.07
N THR A 214 0.92 -8.13 -24.31
CA THR A 214 1.01 -9.05 -25.44
C THR A 214 -0.05 -10.14 -25.34
N ALA A 215 -0.20 -10.73 -24.15
CA ALA A 215 -1.18 -11.78 -23.91
C ALA A 215 -2.62 -11.26 -24.03
N TRP A 216 -2.91 -10.06 -23.50
CA TRP A 216 -4.23 -9.43 -23.65
C TRP A 216 -4.58 -9.14 -25.09
N ALA A 217 -3.66 -8.55 -25.86
CA ALA A 217 -3.89 -8.28 -27.28
C ALA A 217 -4.16 -9.56 -28.06
N TRP A 218 -3.38 -10.61 -27.81
CA TRP A 218 -3.62 -11.92 -28.41
C TRP A 218 -4.97 -12.51 -27.98
N PHE A 219 -5.32 -12.50 -26.70
CA PHE A 219 -6.59 -13.03 -26.18
C PHE A 219 -7.80 -12.35 -26.82
N GLN A 220 -7.77 -11.02 -26.97
CA GLN A 220 -8.83 -10.25 -27.63
C GLN A 220 -8.98 -10.63 -29.12
N ALA A 221 -7.90 -11.03 -29.80
CA ALA A 221 -7.87 -11.37 -31.21
C ALA A 221 -8.01 -12.88 -31.48
N SER A 222 -7.89 -13.74 -30.48
CA SER A 222 -7.83 -15.21 -30.62
C SER A 222 -9.12 -15.85 -31.13
N GLY A 223 -10.25 -15.14 -30.97
CA GLY A 223 -11.57 -15.68 -31.27
C GLY A 223 -12.24 -16.41 -30.11
N MET A 224 -11.59 -16.61 -28.96
CA MET A 224 -12.22 -17.23 -27.77
C MET A 224 -13.39 -16.41 -27.27
N ILE A 225 -13.35 -15.07 -27.40
CA ILE A 225 -14.49 -14.19 -27.16
C ILE A 225 -15.40 -14.27 -28.39
N ASN A 226 -16.59 -14.83 -28.23
CA ASN A 226 -17.54 -15.01 -29.31
C ASN A 226 -18.29 -13.69 -29.68
N ALA A 227 -19.15 -13.75 -30.67
CA ALA A 227 -19.90 -12.59 -31.17
C ALA A 227 -20.80 -11.93 -30.10
N ASN A 228 -21.25 -12.71 -29.11
CA ASN A 228 -22.10 -12.22 -28.01
C ASN A 228 -21.28 -11.60 -26.86
N GLY A 229 -19.95 -11.60 -26.97
CA GLY A 229 -19.05 -11.09 -25.91
C GLY A 229 -18.81 -12.09 -24.77
N LEU A 230 -19.17 -13.37 -24.97
CA LEU A 230 -18.94 -14.44 -24.03
C LEU A 230 -17.68 -15.22 -24.37
N VAL A 231 -17.00 -15.74 -23.36
CA VAL A 231 -15.71 -16.44 -23.48
C VAL A 231 -15.97 -17.93 -23.55
N ASN A 232 -15.80 -18.53 -24.72
CA ASN A 232 -15.81 -19.99 -24.88
C ASN A 232 -14.53 -20.62 -24.31
N ASP A 233 -14.58 -21.93 -24.05
CA ASP A 233 -13.53 -22.65 -23.32
C ASP A 233 -12.15 -22.56 -23.97
N GLY A 234 -12.03 -22.56 -25.31
CA GLY A 234 -10.72 -22.44 -25.96
C GLY A 234 -10.74 -22.51 -27.47
N LEU A 235 -9.60 -22.87 -28.04
CA LEU A 235 -9.36 -22.96 -29.47
C LEU A 235 -9.31 -24.42 -29.94
N THR A 236 -9.72 -24.63 -31.20
CA THR A 236 -9.45 -25.86 -31.93
C THR A 236 -7.99 -25.93 -32.39
N ASN A 237 -7.53 -27.08 -32.88
CA ASN A 237 -6.22 -27.23 -33.53
C ASN A 237 -6.08 -26.37 -34.80
N ALA A 238 -7.19 -25.89 -35.38
CA ALA A 238 -7.20 -24.92 -36.48
C ALA A 238 -7.16 -23.47 -36.01
N CYS A 239 -6.93 -23.23 -34.74
CA CYS A 239 -6.88 -21.89 -34.13
C CYS A 239 -8.19 -21.09 -34.25
N THR A 240 -9.32 -21.77 -34.24
CA THR A 240 -10.65 -21.16 -34.22
C THR A 240 -11.33 -21.43 -32.90
N ASN A 241 -12.33 -20.62 -32.53
CA ASN A 241 -13.17 -20.87 -31.36
C ASN A 241 -13.73 -22.30 -31.42
N ASN A 242 -13.62 -23.05 -30.32
CA ASN A 242 -14.06 -24.44 -30.27
C ASN A 242 -15.59 -24.60 -30.08
N GLY A 243 -16.30 -23.50 -29.79
CA GLY A 243 -17.76 -23.51 -29.57
C GLY A 243 -18.21 -24.24 -28.32
N GLN A 244 -17.26 -24.64 -27.43
CA GLN A 244 -17.61 -25.32 -26.18
C GLN A 244 -18.15 -24.36 -25.14
N ASN A 245 -18.51 -24.87 -23.95
CA ASN A 245 -19.19 -24.16 -22.91
C ASN A 245 -18.58 -22.80 -22.59
N VAL A 246 -19.46 -21.87 -22.29
CA VAL A 246 -19.10 -20.60 -21.67
C VAL A 246 -19.18 -20.80 -20.15
N TRP A 247 -18.03 -21.06 -19.55
CA TRP A 247 -17.94 -21.23 -18.11
C TRP A 247 -17.86 -19.86 -17.42
N SER A 248 -18.55 -19.70 -16.27
CA SER A 248 -18.53 -18.43 -15.53
C SER A 248 -17.11 -18.00 -15.13
N TYR A 249 -16.23 -18.95 -14.74
CA TYR A 249 -14.86 -18.62 -14.33
C TYR A 249 -14.01 -18.05 -15.47
N ASN A 250 -14.19 -18.50 -16.70
CA ASN A 250 -13.51 -17.94 -17.89
C ASN A 250 -13.92 -16.49 -18.11
N GLN A 251 -15.23 -16.21 -18.02
CA GLN A 251 -15.77 -14.87 -18.15
C GLN A 251 -15.29 -13.95 -17.05
N GLY A 252 -15.39 -14.41 -15.78
CA GLY A 252 -14.95 -13.65 -14.60
C GLY A 252 -13.47 -13.33 -14.66
N LEU A 253 -12.64 -14.33 -15.02
CA LEU A 253 -11.20 -14.12 -15.11
C LEU A 253 -10.81 -13.15 -16.24
N ALA A 254 -11.47 -13.21 -17.40
CA ALA A 254 -11.23 -12.26 -18.48
C ALA A 254 -11.54 -10.81 -18.04
N ILE A 255 -12.62 -10.61 -17.25
CA ILE A 255 -12.93 -9.33 -16.61
C ILE A 255 -11.80 -8.94 -15.64
N GLY A 256 -11.42 -9.83 -14.73
CA GLY A 256 -10.38 -9.58 -13.72
C GLY A 256 -9.01 -9.30 -14.31
N ALA A 257 -8.62 -10.03 -15.36
CA ALA A 257 -7.37 -9.82 -16.08
C ALA A 257 -7.30 -8.44 -16.74
N GLY A 258 -8.39 -8.04 -17.43
CA GLY A 258 -8.49 -6.72 -18.02
C GLY A 258 -8.47 -5.60 -16.98
N LEU A 259 -9.12 -5.78 -15.83
CA LEU A 259 -9.09 -4.80 -14.72
C LEU A 259 -7.68 -4.58 -14.18
N GLU A 260 -6.93 -5.65 -13.94
CA GLU A 260 -5.57 -5.53 -13.41
C GLU A 260 -4.62 -4.90 -14.43
N LEU A 261 -4.76 -5.26 -15.72
CA LEU A 261 -4.02 -4.60 -16.80
C LEU A 261 -4.41 -3.12 -16.93
N TRP A 262 -5.70 -2.79 -16.79
CA TRP A 262 -6.14 -1.39 -16.77
C TRP A 262 -5.52 -0.62 -15.60
N ARG A 263 -5.38 -1.23 -14.42
CA ARG A 263 -4.68 -0.61 -13.29
C ARG A 263 -3.23 -0.26 -13.62
N ALA A 264 -2.56 -1.15 -14.36
CA ALA A 264 -1.19 -0.94 -14.81
C ALA A 264 -1.04 0.14 -15.89
N THR A 265 -2.01 0.22 -16.81
CA THR A 265 -1.86 1.02 -18.05
C THR A 265 -2.67 2.29 -18.08
N ARG A 266 -3.82 2.30 -17.38
CA ARG A 266 -4.88 3.32 -17.49
C ARG A 266 -5.44 3.48 -18.90
N ASP A 267 -5.26 2.48 -19.75
CA ASP A 267 -5.80 2.48 -21.11
C ASP A 267 -7.33 2.36 -21.08
N PRO A 268 -8.06 3.37 -21.55
CA PRO A 268 -9.53 3.33 -21.54
C PRO A 268 -10.12 2.24 -22.46
N GLN A 269 -9.37 1.76 -23.46
CA GLN A 269 -9.84 0.70 -24.35
C GLN A 269 -9.90 -0.64 -23.62
N VAL A 270 -8.95 -0.89 -22.71
CA VAL A 270 -8.98 -2.09 -21.86
C VAL A 270 -10.22 -2.08 -20.97
N LEU A 271 -10.54 -0.96 -20.32
CA LEU A 271 -11.74 -0.84 -19.48
C LEU A 271 -13.03 -0.96 -20.30
N THR A 272 -13.06 -0.45 -21.52
CA THR A 272 -14.19 -0.62 -22.44
C THR A 272 -14.41 -2.09 -22.79
N SER A 273 -13.33 -2.84 -23.06
CA SER A 273 -13.41 -4.29 -23.31
C SER A 273 -13.91 -5.05 -22.07
N VAL A 274 -13.44 -4.68 -20.87
CA VAL A 274 -13.91 -5.26 -19.60
C VAL A 274 -15.42 -5.03 -19.42
N ARG A 275 -15.91 -3.81 -19.65
CA ARG A 275 -17.35 -3.51 -19.53
C ARG A 275 -18.18 -4.32 -20.53
N ARG A 276 -17.69 -4.48 -21.76
CA ARG A 276 -18.36 -5.32 -22.77
C ARG A 276 -18.48 -6.78 -22.31
N LEU A 277 -17.41 -7.35 -21.73
CA LEU A 277 -17.44 -8.70 -21.19
C LEU A 277 -18.42 -8.81 -20.00
N ALA A 278 -18.46 -7.81 -19.13
CA ALA A 278 -19.35 -7.78 -17.98
C ALA A 278 -20.82 -7.64 -18.39
N ASP A 279 -21.12 -6.73 -19.30
CA ASP A 279 -22.47 -6.53 -19.81
C ASP A 279 -22.98 -7.79 -20.55
N ALA A 280 -22.12 -8.51 -21.27
CA ALA A 280 -22.42 -9.79 -21.90
C ALA A 280 -22.77 -10.87 -20.86
N ALA A 281 -22.04 -10.93 -19.75
CA ALA A 281 -22.24 -11.96 -18.71
C ALA A 281 -23.63 -11.91 -18.05
N ILE A 282 -24.17 -10.70 -17.86
CA ILE A 282 -25.48 -10.48 -17.22
C ILE A 282 -26.59 -10.16 -18.22
N GLY A 283 -26.29 -10.28 -19.52
CA GLY A 283 -27.25 -10.10 -20.61
C GLY A 283 -28.29 -11.22 -20.69
N PRO A 284 -29.25 -11.08 -21.58
CA PRO A 284 -30.21 -12.15 -21.85
C PRO A 284 -29.51 -13.42 -22.37
N ASP A 285 -29.94 -14.58 -21.88
CA ASP A 285 -29.46 -15.91 -22.30
C ASP A 285 -27.94 -16.15 -22.11
N ALA A 286 -27.32 -15.43 -21.14
CA ALA A 286 -25.90 -15.58 -20.84
C ALA A 286 -25.64 -16.54 -19.66
N LEU A 287 -25.07 -16.01 -18.56
CA LEU A 287 -24.70 -16.80 -17.39
C LEU A 287 -25.70 -16.69 -16.22
N VAL A 288 -26.87 -16.11 -16.48
CA VAL A 288 -27.82 -15.72 -15.43
C VAL A 288 -29.18 -16.35 -15.73
N THR A 289 -29.74 -17.08 -14.75
CA THR A 289 -31.09 -17.61 -14.81
C THR A 289 -31.93 -16.95 -13.71
N ASN A 290 -33.01 -16.28 -14.09
CA ASN A 290 -33.90 -15.56 -13.14
C ASN A 290 -33.13 -14.58 -12.21
N GLY A 291 -32.09 -13.97 -12.72
CA GLY A 291 -31.26 -13.02 -11.97
C GLY A 291 -30.14 -13.65 -11.13
N VAL A 292 -30.05 -14.98 -11.07
CA VAL A 292 -29.02 -15.72 -10.32
C VAL A 292 -27.98 -16.31 -11.26
N LEU A 293 -26.69 -16.12 -10.92
CA LEU A 293 -25.57 -16.72 -11.65
C LEU A 293 -25.67 -18.24 -11.63
N THR A 294 -25.70 -18.84 -12.81
CA THR A 294 -25.96 -20.25 -13.01
C THR A 294 -24.92 -20.86 -13.95
N GLU A 295 -24.22 -21.89 -13.51
CA GLU A 295 -23.39 -22.72 -14.39
C GLU A 295 -24.23 -23.69 -15.20
N THR A 296 -23.70 -24.14 -16.33
CA THR A 296 -24.34 -25.18 -17.12
C THR A 296 -24.55 -26.44 -16.27
N CYS A 297 -23.62 -26.79 -15.41
CA CYS A 297 -23.68 -27.99 -14.57
C CYS A 297 -24.55 -27.84 -13.32
N ASP A 298 -24.97 -26.63 -12.92
CA ASP A 298 -25.85 -26.44 -11.76
C ASP A 298 -27.33 -26.22 -12.18
N ALA A 299 -27.64 -26.39 -13.46
CA ALA A 299 -29.01 -26.48 -13.92
C ALA A 299 -29.78 -27.61 -13.21
N SER A 300 -31.10 -27.49 -13.14
CA SER A 300 -31.96 -28.38 -12.32
C SER A 300 -31.84 -29.86 -12.67
N ASP A 301 -31.35 -30.21 -13.86
CA ASP A 301 -31.18 -31.56 -14.40
C ASP A 301 -29.74 -32.07 -14.40
N GLN A 302 -28.80 -31.37 -13.76
CA GLN A 302 -27.39 -31.72 -13.75
C GLN A 302 -26.77 -31.57 -12.35
N THR A 303 -25.56 -32.08 -12.19
CA THR A 303 -24.73 -31.91 -10.98
C THR A 303 -23.30 -31.52 -11.41
N CYS A 304 -22.77 -30.46 -10.81
CA CYS A 304 -21.40 -30.03 -11.05
C CYS A 304 -20.38 -31.05 -10.53
N ASP A 305 -19.37 -31.32 -11.33
CA ASP A 305 -18.15 -32.02 -10.88
C ASP A 305 -17.38 -31.16 -9.88
N ASP A 306 -16.27 -31.69 -9.36
CA ASP A 306 -15.44 -31.00 -8.37
C ASP A 306 -14.85 -29.68 -8.88
N ASN A 307 -14.65 -29.53 -10.18
CA ASN A 307 -14.15 -28.29 -10.79
C ASN A 307 -15.27 -27.25 -10.89
N GLY A 308 -16.41 -27.63 -11.45
CA GLY A 308 -17.55 -26.75 -11.66
C GLY A 308 -18.10 -26.12 -10.39
N LYS A 309 -17.95 -26.78 -9.24
CA LYS A 309 -18.38 -26.26 -7.92
C LYS A 309 -17.77 -24.92 -7.54
N GLN A 310 -16.59 -24.55 -8.08
CA GLN A 310 -15.93 -23.28 -7.75
C GLN A 310 -16.06 -22.19 -8.80
N PHE A 311 -16.52 -22.49 -10.01
CA PHE A 311 -16.49 -21.55 -11.14
C PHE A 311 -17.22 -20.23 -10.85
N LYS A 312 -18.42 -20.28 -10.28
CA LYS A 312 -19.18 -19.08 -9.93
C LYS A 312 -18.48 -18.19 -8.90
N GLY A 313 -17.79 -18.79 -7.94
CA GLY A 313 -17.02 -18.04 -6.94
C GLY A 313 -15.86 -17.28 -7.55
N ILE A 314 -15.16 -17.87 -8.52
CA ILE A 314 -14.10 -17.20 -9.29
C ILE A 314 -14.67 -16.03 -10.08
N PHE A 315 -15.83 -16.20 -10.72
CA PHE A 315 -16.54 -15.10 -11.38
C PHE A 315 -16.87 -13.98 -10.38
N MET A 316 -17.45 -14.29 -9.24
CA MET A 316 -17.87 -13.28 -8.24
C MET A 316 -16.69 -12.54 -7.63
N ARG A 317 -15.52 -13.17 -7.46
CA ARG A 317 -14.28 -12.48 -7.06
C ARG A 317 -13.96 -11.33 -8.00
N TYR A 318 -13.92 -11.59 -9.30
CA TYR A 318 -13.58 -10.58 -10.30
C TYR A 318 -14.75 -9.63 -10.59
N TRP A 319 -15.98 -10.06 -10.34
CA TRP A 319 -17.15 -9.18 -10.37
C TRP A 319 -17.09 -8.16 -9.23
N THR A 320 -16.74 -8.58 -8.02
CA THR A 320 -16.49 -7.67 -6.90
C THR A 320 -15.42 -6.62 -7.23
N ASP A 321 -14.34 -7.06 -7.86
CA ASP A 321 -13.28 -6.19 -8.37
C ASP A 321 -13.78 -5.17 -9.41
N LEU A 322 -14.69 -5.60 -10.28
CA LEU A 322 -15.37 -4.73 -11.26
C LEU A 322 -16.28 -3.69 -10.57
N VAL A 323 -17.08 -4.11 -9.59
CA VAL A 323 -17.96 -3.21 -8.81
C VAL A 323 -17.12 -2.15 -8.10
N ASP A 324 -16.07 -2.55 -7.40
CA ASP A 324 -15.17 -1.64 -6.68
C ASP A 324 -14.46 -0.66 -7.64
N THR A 325 -14.13 -1.11 -8.85
CA THR A 325 -13.43 -0.31 -9.85
C THR A 325 -14.34 0.68 -10.56
N THR A 326 -15.50 0.23 -11.01
CA THR A 326 -16.36 1.03 -11.90
C THR A 326 -17.42 1.82 -11.16
N ARG A 327 -17.83 1.37 -9.97
CA ARG A 327 -18.95 1.89 -9.17
C ARG A 327 -20.26 1.97 -9.96
N ASP A 328 -20.42 1.10 -10.96
CA ASP A 328 -21.62 1.00 -11.74
C ASP A 328 -22.70 0.30 -10.90
N ARG A 329 -23.82 0.98 -10.70
CA ARG A 329 -24.93 0.46 -9.87
C ARG A 329 -25.52 -0.83 -10.42
N ARG A 330 -25.50 -1.07 -11.73
CA ARG A 330 -26.00 -2.31 -12.34
C ARG A 330 -25.19 -3.51 -11.84
N TYR A 331 -23.87 -3.37 -11.81
CA TYR A 331 -22.96 -4.42 -11.34
C TYR A 331 -23.08 -4.63 -9.82
N ALA A 332 -23.25 -3.55 -9.07
CA ALA A 332 -23.49 -3.63 -7.62
C ALA A 332 -24.81 -4.34 -7.31
N THR A 333 -25.90 -3.96 -7.99
CA THR A 333 -27.22 -4.61 -7.80
C THR A 333 -27.17 -6.10 -8.10
N PHE A 334 -26.43 -6.51 -9.16
CA PHE A 334 -26.25 -7.92 -9.46
C PHE A 334 -25.48 -8.65 -8.34
N LEU A 335 -24.42 -8.05 -7.81
CA LEU A 335 -23.66 -8.59 -6.67
C LEU A 335 -24.55 -8.78 -5.43
N ASP A 336 -25.27 -7.74 -5.03
CA ASP A 336 -26.18 -7.77 -3.88
C ASP A 336 -27.23 -8.88 -4.03
N GLN A 337 -27.75 -9.09 -5.24
CA GLN A 337 -28.72 -10.13 -5.55
C GLN A 337 -28.13 -11.53 -5.38
N GLN A 338 -26.87 -11.77 -5.82
CA GLN A 338 -26.22 -13.06 -5.62
C GLN A 338 -26.01 -13.35 -4.13
N ALA A 339 -25.49 -12.38 -3.38
CA ALA A 339 -25.27 -12.54 -1.94
C ALA A 339 -26.59 -12.81 -1.17
N ALA A 340 -27.67 -12.15 -1.55
CA ALA A 340 -28.98 -12.36 -0.96
C ALA A 340 -29.51 -13.77 -1.27
N SER A 341 -29.49 -14.18 -2.54
CA SER A 341 -29.97 -15.51 -2.97
C SER A 341 -29.19 -16.64 -2.29
N ILE A 342 -27.84 -16.54 -2.23
CA ILE A 342 -27.01 -17.51 -1.51
C ILE A 342 -27.42 -17.62 -0.04
N TRP A 343 -27.60 -16.51 0.64
CA TRP A 343 -27.86 -16.53 2.08
C TRP A 343 -29.27 -16.94 2.44
N ASP A 344 -30.26 -16.51 1.66
CA ASP A 344 -31.66 -16.71 1.93
C ASP A 344 -32.18 -18.04 1.34
N ASP A 345 -31.70 -18.49 0.17
CA ASP A 345 -32.25 -19.60 -0.59
C ASP A 345 -31.36 -20.85 -0.60
N ASP A 346 -30.00 -20.69 -0.63
CA ASP A 346 -29.07 -21.83 -0.80
C ASP A 346 -28.56 -22.39 0.52
N ARG A 347 -28.52 -21.59 1.59
CA ARG A 347 -27.92 -21.94 2.86
C ARG A 347 -28.70 -23.03 3.61
N ASP A 348 -28.03 -24.13 3.98
CA ASP A 348 -28.66 -25.19 4.80
C ASP A 348 -28.69 -24.83 6.31
N ALA A 349 -29.34 -25.69 7.10
CA ALA A 349 -29.50 -25.53 8.54
C ALA A 349 -28.17 -25.54 9.32
N ALA A 350 -27.11 -26.14 8.76
CA ALA A 350 -25.77 -26.16 9.33
C ALA A 350 -24.91 -24.95 8.90
N GLY A 351 -25.47 -24.02 8.13
CA GLY A 351 -24.77 -22.84 7.62
C GLY A 351 -23.88 -23.12 6.42
N ARG A 352 -23.98 -24.31 5.80
CA ARG A 352 -23.24 -24.65 4.60
C ARG A 352 -23.91 -24.04 3.38
N LEU A 353 -23.11 -23.68 2.38
CA LEU A 353 -23.52 -23.03 1.14
C LEU A 353 -23.25 -23.99 -0.03
N GLY A 354 -24.23 -24.17 -0.88
CA GLY A 354 -24.21 -25.16 -1.94
C GLY A 354 -23.89 -24.61 -3.32
N THR A 355 -24.12 -25.45 -4.35
CA THR A 355 -23.95 -25.04 -5.76
C THR A 355 -25.15 -24.26 -6.28
N ARG A 356 -26.37 -24.52 -5.78
CA ARG A 356 -27.61 -23.98 -6.34
C ARG A 356 -28.05 -22.72 -5.61
N TRP A 357 -27.45 -21.61 -5.95
CA TRP A 357 -27.66 -20.33 -5.27
C TRP A 357 -29.10 -19.83 -5.27
N SER A 358 -29.91 -20.27 -6.23
CA SER A 358 -31.35 -19.99 -6.25
C SER A 358 -32.19 -20.92 -5.34
N GLY A 359 -31.56 -21.88 -4.64
CA GLY A 359 -32.25 -22.91 -3.88
C GLY A 359 -33.03 -23.94 -4.72
N ALA A 360 -33.06 -23.78 -6.04
CA ALA A 360 -33.81 -24.67 -6.93
C ALA A 360 -33.16 -26.04 -7.04
N THR A 361 -33.83 -27.08 -6.60
CA THR A 361 -33.39 -28.49 -6.68
C THR A 361 -34.52 -29.38 -7.16
N ASN A 362 -34.15 -30.62 -7.53
CA ASN A 362 -35.11 -31.70 -7.70
C ASN A 362 -34.55 -32.98 -7.02
N ASP A 363 -35.39 -34.02 -6.90
CA ASP A 363 -35.03 -35.23 -6.15
C ASP A 363 -33.86 -36.01 -6.77
N ASP A 364 -33.72 -35.93 -8.10
CA ASP A 364 -32.64 -36.64 -8.84
C ASP A 364 -31.31 -35.84 -8.82
N HIS A 365 -31.40 -34.53 -8.66
CA HIS A 365 -30.25 -33.61 -8.67
C HIS A 365 -30.30 -32.66 -7.45
N PRO A 366 -30.02 -33.18 -6.25
CA PRO A 366 -30.01 -32.39 -5.03
C PRO A 366 -28.92 -31.32 -5.03
N ASN A 367 -29.10 -30.31 -4.20
CA ASN A 367 -28.04 -29.33 -3.96
C ASN A 367 -26.81 -30.01 -3.34
N VAL A 368 -25.61 -29.62 -3.76
CA VAL A 368 -24.34 -30.20 -3.28
C VAL A 368 -23.67 -29.22 -2.35
N PHE A 369 -23.26 -29.71 -1.18
CA PHE A 369 -22.58 -28.94 -0.13
C PHE A 369 -21.22 -29.57 0.18
N ASP A 370 -20.14 -28.92 -0.24
CA ASP A 370 -18.78 -29.26 0.17
C ASP A 370 -17.94 -27.97 0.34
N TRP A 371 -16.67 -28.09 0.68
CA TRP A 371 -15.82 -26.94 0.90
C TRP A 371 -15.59 -26.11 -0.39
N ARG A 372 -15.71 -26.68 -1.59
CA ARG A 372 -15.57 -25.97 -2.86
C ARG A 372 -16.80 -25.07 -3.10
N THR A 373 -18.01 -25.61 -2.86
CA THR A 373 -19.23 -24.81 -2.94
C THR A 373 -19.26 -23.72 -1.90
N GLN A 374 -18.77 -24.02 -0.70
CA GLN A 374 -18.61 -23.06 0.38
C GLN A 374 -17.66 -21.90 -0.01
N ALA A 375 -16.49 -22.22 -0.60
CA ALA A 375 -15.55 -21.22 -1.08
C ALA A 375 -16.15 -20.37 -2.21
N SER A 376 -16.88 -21.02 -3.13
CA SER A 376 -17.55 -20.38 -4.24
C SER A 376 -18.56 -19.33 -3.76
N ALA A 377 -19.47 -19.72 -2.89
CA ALA A 377 -20.50 -18.84 -2.36
C ALA A 377 -19.92 -17.74 -1.43
N LEU A 378 -18.91 -18.07 -0.63
CA LEU A 378 -18.19 -17.10 0.20
C LEU A 378 -17.64 -15.94 -0.63
N SER A 379 -17.16 -16.19 -1.85
CA SER A 379 -16.63 -15.11 -2.72
C SER A 379 -17.68 -14.04 -3.04
N ALA A 380 -18.95 -14.42 -3.22
CA ALA A 380 -20.04 -13.48 -3.40
C ALA A 380 -20.40 -12.74 -2.11
N LEU A 381 -20.44 -13.45 -0.96
CA LEU A 381 -20.72 -12.83 0.34
C LEU A 381 -19.62 -11.83 0.76
N ILE A 382 -18.37 -12.08 0.40
CA ILE A 382 -17.26 -11.12 0.59
C ILE A 382 -17.50 -9.84 -0.22
N GLY A 383 -18.03 -9.99 -1.43
CA GLY A 383 -18.36 -8.86 -2.30
C GLY A 383 -19.45 -7.95 -1.70
N ASP A 384 -20.44 -8.53 -1.01
CA ASP A 384 -21.52 -7.80 -0.32
C ASP A 384 -21.00 -7.00 0.91
N VAL A 385 -19.88 -7.41 1.50
CA VAL A 385 -19.22 -6.59 2.55
C VAL A 385 -18.79 -5.27 1.93
N PRO A 386 -19.26 -4.11 2.43
CA PRO A 386 -18.86 -2.83 1.89
C PRO A 386 -17.35 -2.74 1.82
N ALA A 387 -16.83 -2.34 0.66
CA ALA A 387 -15.41 -2.01 0.56
C ALA A 387 -15.11 -1.00 1.67
N LEU A 388 -14.18 -1.35 2.56
CA LEU A 388 -13.69 -0.41 3.57
C LEU A 388 -13.28 0.85 2.81
N THR A 389 -14.11 1.83 2.81
CA THR A 389 -14.15 3.05 2.02
C THR A 389 -13.25 3.03 0.77
N PRO A 390 -13.80 3.20 -0.40
CA PRO A 390 -13.11 3.06 -1.69
C PRO A 390 -12.06 4.12 -1.93
N LEU A 391 -11.90 5.02 -1.01
CA LEU A 391 -10.93 6.09 -1.06
C LEU A 391 -9.81 5.69 -0.12
N ALA A 392 -8.64 5.61 -0.72
CA ALA A 392 -7.41 5.66 -0.01
C ALA A 392 -7.53 6.60 1.19
N SER A 393 -7.25 6.11 2.38
CA SER A 393 -6.82 7.04 3.40
C SER A 393 -5.46 7.54 2.94
N LEU A 394 -5.36 8.81 2.71
CA LEU A 394 -4.07 9.48 2.51
C LEU A 394 -3.74 10.18 3.82
N ALA A 395 -2.64 9.80 4.43
CA ALA A 395 -2.07 10.50 5.57
C ALA A 395 -0.67 10.99 5.20
N ALA A 396 -0.26 12.09 5.80
CA ALA A 396 1.09 12.58 5.64
C ALA A 396 1.59 13.19 6.95
N THR A 397 2.88 13.05 7.17
CA THR A 397 3.62 13.70 8.25
C THR A 397 4.79 14.45 7.67
N MET A 398 5.16 15.54 8.28
CA MET A 398 6.34 16.28 7.86
C MET A 398 7.17 16.64 9.08
N SER A 399 8.47 16.43 8.98
CA SER A 399 9.40 16.76 10.06
C SER A 399 10.70 17.31 9.49
N PRO A 400 11.27 18.36 10.08
CA PRO A 400 12.64 18.77 9.78
C PRO A 400 13.60 17.69 10.27
N ALA A 401 14.76 17.56 9.63
CA ALA A 401 15.80 16.63 10.05
C ALA A 401 16.45 17.05 11.38
N GLN A 402 16.27 18.32 11.78
CA GLN A 402 16.82 18.94 12.98
C GLN A 402 15.72 19.70 13.71
N PRO A 403 15.68 19.65 15.05
CA PRO A 403 14.70 20.41 15.82
C PRO A 403 14.93 21.93 15.78
N VAL A 404 16.15 22.36 15.60
CA VAL A 404 16.53 23.78 15.51
C VAL A 404 17.57 24.01 14.42
N ILE A 405 17.49 25.13 13.74
CA ILE A 405 18.36 25.54 12.66
C ILE A 405 19.07 26.83 13.05
N MET A 406 20.38 26.85 12.90
CA MET A 406 21.18 28.07 13.00
C MET A 406 21.61 28.47 11.58
N PRO A 407 21.03 29.51 10.99
CA PRO A 407 21.40 29.97 9.66
C PRO A 407 22.84 30.49 9.62
N ALA A 408 23.54 30.20 8.54
CA ALA A 408 24.86 30.80 8.30
C ALA A 408 24.76 32.32 8.12
N ALA A 409 25.73 33.08 8.61
CA ALA A 409 25.74 34.55 8.47
C ALA A 409 25.85 34.97 7.01
N SER A 410 26.52 34.17 6.19
CA SER A 410 26.63 34.42 4.76
C SER A 410 25.99 33.31 3.95
N GLY A 411 25.09 33.69 3.03
CA GLY A 411 24.44 32.74 2.15
C GLY A 411 23.09 32.22 2.67
N ALA A 412 22.76 31.01 2.30
CA ALA A 412 21.51 30.36 2.68
C ALA A 412 21.74 28.97 3.22
N THR A 413 21.09 28.61 4.29
CA THR A 413 21.17 27.28 4.90
C THR A 413 20.13 26.35 4.25
N VAL A 414 20.56 25.20 3.76
CA VAL A 414 19.67 24.20 3.14
C VAL A 414 19.42 23.09 4.14
N ILE A 415 18.16 22.90 4.50
CA ILE A 415 17.73 21.86 5.44
C ILE A 415 16.94 20.76 4.75
N PRO A 416 17.16 19.50 5.06
CA PRO A 416 16.29 18.42 4.64
C PRO A 416 15.03 18.40 5.50
N ILE A 417 13.87 18.24 4.84
CA ILE A 417 12.58 17.99 5.47
C ILE A 417 12.04 16.68 4.91
N ASN A 418 11.70 15.76 5.77
CA ASN A 418 11.12 14.48 5.38
C ASN A 418 9.60 14.59 5.31
N LEU A 419 9.04 14.37 4.13
CA LEU A 419 7.62 14.20 3.91
C LEU A 419 7.31 12.70 3.88
N GLY A 420 6.84 12.18 4.99
CA GLY A 420 6.28 10.84 5.10
C GLY A 420 4.84 10.84 4.59
N THR A 421 4.49 9.91 3.71
CA THR A 421 3.14 9.73 3.20
C THR A 421 2.73 8.29 3.36
N SER A 422 1.47 8.04 3.70
CA SER A 422 0.91 6.70 3.74
C SER A 422 -0.49 6.68 3.14
N ALA A 423 -0.84 5.57 2.52
CA ALA A 423 -2.16 5.39 1.93
C ALA A 423 -2.62 3.95 2.02
N THR A 424 -3.94 3.77 2.18
CA THR A 424 -4.63 2.50 2.01
C THR A 424 -5.55 2.59 0.78
N GLY A 425 -5.88 1.49 0.15
CA GLY A 425 -6.78 1.44 -1.02
C GLY A 425 -6.36 0.37 -2.02
N TYR A 426 -7.12 0.24 -3.09
CA TYR A 426 -6.89 -0.79 -4.13
C TYR A 426 -6.17 -0.25 -5.37
N PHE A 427 -5.86 1.05 -5.42
CA PHE A 427 -5.31 1.66 -6.63
C PHE A 427 -3.99 2.35 -6.36
N PRO A 428 -3.06 2.31 -7.30
CA PRO A 428 -1.91 3.20 -7.27
C PRO A 428 -2.38 4.64 -7.11
N LEU A 429 -1.86 5.29 -6.09
CA LEU A 429 -2.14 6.69 -5.81
C LEU A 429 -0.96 7.53 -6.25
N LEU A 430 -1.20 8.50 -7.09
CA LEU A 430 -0.23 9.52 -7.44
C LEU A 430 -0.64 10.80 -6.71
N ALA A 431 0.08 11.14 -5.65
CA ALA A 431 -0.15 12.37 -4.91
C ALA A 431 0.81 13.45 -5.41
N LEU A 432 0.27 14.60 -5.74
CA LEU A 432 1.05 15.81 -5.95
C LEU A 432 1.19 16.52 -4.60
N ALA A 433 2.41 16.61 -4.10
CA ALA A 433 2.74 17.41 -2.94
C ALA A 433 3.30 18.77 -3.40
N SER A 434 2.69 19.86 -3.00
CA SER A 434 3.21 21.22 -3.20
C SER A 434 3.62 21.81 -1.84
N LEU A 435 4.72 22.55 -1.82
CA LEU A 435 5.26 23.15 -0.61
C LEU A 435 5.02 24.65 -0.60
N ASP A 436 4.45 25.12 0.49
CA ASP A 436 4.38 26.53 0.84
C ASP A 436 5.40 26.80 1.95
N THR A 437 6.27 27.76 1.70
CA THR A 437 7.34 28.15 2.61
C THR A 437 7.11 29.57 3.15
N PRO A 438 7.69 29.93 4.30
CA PRO A 438 7.68 31.31 4.80
C PRO A 438 8.24 32.30 3.77
N ALA A 439 7.89 33.55 3.93
CA ALA A 439 8.36 34.62 3.04
C ALA A 439 9.89 34.68 3.00
N GLY A 440 10.46 34.73 1.80
CA GLY A 440 11.91 34.72 1.57
C GLY A 440 12.57 33.34 1.59
N TRP A 441 11.84 32.28 2.02
CA TRP A 441 12.34 30.91 1.95
C TRP A 441 12.01 30.28 0.60
N SER A 442 12.67 29.19 0.28
CA SER A 442 12.37 28.41 -0.94
C SER A 442 12.49 26.92 -0.69
N ALA A 443 11.79 26.12 -1.52
CA ALA A 443 11.85 24.67 -1.47
C ALA A 443 12.30 24.10 -2.82
N THR A 444 13.06 23.01 -2.79
CA THR A 444 13.51 22.30 -3.98
C THR A 444 13.35 20.78 -3.80
N PRO A 445 12.50 20.13 -4.62
CA PRO A 445 11.56 20.75 -5.56
C PRO A 445 10.38 21.45 -4.85
N ARG A 446 9.80 22.46 -5.48
CA ARG A 446 8.56 23.12 -4.97
C ARG A 446 7.35 22.22 -4.99
N ALA A 447 7.37 21.19 -5.81
CA ALA A 447 6.35 20.14 -5.87
C ALA A 447 6.99 18.80 -6.16
N ALA A 448 6.51 17.77 -5.51
CA ALA A 448 6.96 16.39 -5.69
C ALA A 448 5.78 15.48 -6.02
N LEU A 449 5.99 14.54 -6.93
CA LEU A 449 5.05 13.45 -7.17
C LEU A 449 5.41 12.29 -6.25
N VAL A 450 4.46 11.94 -5.38
CA VAL A 450 4.60 10.80 -4.47
C VAL A 450 3.75 9.67 -5.01
N ARG A 451 4.39 8.58 -5.40
CA ARG A 451 3.71 7.37 -5.84
C ARG A 451 3.54 6.42 -4.67
N LEU A 452 2.30 6.09 -4.37
CA LEU A 452 1.90 5.06 -3.42
C LEU A 452 1.18 3.96 -4.17
N GLN A 453 1.50 2.71 -3.87
CA GLN A 453 0.85 1.54 -4.47
C GLN A 453 0.15 0.72 -3.39
N PRO A 454 -0.95 1.23 -2.82
CA PRO A 454 -1.71 0.47 -1.84
C PRO A 454 -2.37 -0.72 -2.53
N HIS A 455 -2.39 -1.85 -1.83
CA HIS A 455 -2.92 -3.12 -2.31
C HIS A 455 -3.98 -3.66 -1.34
N GLY A 456 -4.83 -2.79 -0.88
CA GLY A 456 -5.90 -3.11 0.06
C GLY A 456 -6.07 -2.04 1.14
N ASN A 457 -7.16 -2.14 1.89
CA ASN A 457 -7.51 -1.14 2.90
C ASN A 457 -6.91 -1.43 4.27
N ALA A 458 -6.32 -2.60 4.48
CA ALA A 458 -5.93 -3.06 5.81
C ALA A 458 -4.49 -2.69 6.19
N ILE A 459 -3.59 -2.52 5.22
CA ILE A 459 -2.18 -2.20 5.47
C ILE A 459 -1.81 -0.94 4.70
N PRO A 460 -1.47 0.16 5.39
CA PRO A 460 -0.99 1.35 4.74
C PRO A 460 0.35 1.09 4.04
N VAL A 461 0.46 1.54 2.80
CA VAL A 461 1.74 1.61 2.09
C VAL A 461 2.31 2.99 2.31
N SER A 462 3.56 3.05 2.77
CA SER A 462 4.24 4.31 3.08
C SER A 462 5.33 4.62 2.08
N ASN A 463 5.54 5.91 1.85
CA ASN A 463 6.68 6.43 1.08
C ASN A 463 7.20 7.70 1.77
N THR A 464 8.51 7.91 1.73
CA THR A 464 9.13 9.11 2.28
C THR A 464 9.89 9.83 1.17
N VAL A 465 9.62 11.11 1.04
CA VAL A 465 10.31 11.99 0.10
C VAL A 465 11.12 13.01 0.88
N ALA A 466 12.42 13.05 0.63
CA ALA A 466 13.29 14.08 1.18
C ALA A 466 13.17 15.36 0.34
N LEU A 467 12.79 16.45 0.98
CA LEU A 467 12.66 17.78 0.39
C LEU A 467 13.77 18.67 0.95
N LYS A 468 14.22 19.62 0.17
CA LYS A 468 15.22 20.60 0.61
C LYS A 468 14.55 21.97 0.74
N VAL A 469 14.61 22.54 1.93
CA VAL A 469 14.14 23.91 2.18
C VAL A 469 15.36 24.79 2.42
N THR A 470 15.38 25.94 1.76
CA THR A 470 16.43 26.93 1.88
C THR A 470 15.97 28.04 2.81
N VAL A 471 16.68 28.18 3.91
CA VAL A 471 16.47 29.20 4.95
C VAL A 471 17.45 30.34 4.70
N PRO A 472 16.97 31.58 4.49
CA PRO A 472 17.88 32.71 4.29
C PRO A 472 18.58 33.09 5.59
N SER A 473 19.79 33.68 5.49
CA SER A 473 20.54 34.18 6.66
C SER A 473 19.81 35.25 7.45
N ALA A 474 18.89 35.98 6.83
CA ALA A 474 18.08 37.00 7.47
C ALA A 474 16.74 36.44 8.02
N ALA A 475 16.56 35.13 8.11
CA ALA A 475 15.38 34.56 8.74
C ALA A 475 15.30 35.02 10.21
N THR A 476 14.13 35.39 10.68
CA THR A 476 13.96 35.83 12.07
C THR A 476 13.98 34.64 13.03
N ASP A 477 14.47 34.86 14.25
CA ASP A 477 14.36 33.86 15.32
C ASP A 477 12.91 33.48 15.60
N GLY A 478 12.69 32.22 15.90
CA GLY A 478 11.38 31.69 16.24
C GLY A 478 10.89 30.57 15.34
N HIS A 479 9.64 30.19 15.50
CA HIS A 479 8.98 29.09 14.82
C HIS A 479 8.48 29.49 13.44
N HIS A 480 8.84 28.72 12.42
CA HIS A 480 8.46 28.93 11.03
C HIS A 480 7.80 27.68 10.45
N MET A 481 6.56 27.83 9.99
CA MET A 481 5.78 26.72 9.46
C MET A 481 6.06 26.51 7.97
N VAL A 482 6.56 25.34 7.61
CA VAL A 482 6.61 24.86 6.23
C VAL A 482 5.42 23.93 6.01
N THR A 483 4.60 24.23 5.01
CA THR A 483 3.35 23.51 4.78
C THR A 483 3.45 22.66 3.50
N ALA A 484 3.07 21.40 3.57
CA ALA A 484 2.89 20.55 2.39
C ALA A 484 1.39 20.35 2.14
N ASN A 485 0.95 20.70 0.94
CA ASN A 485 -0.40 20.46 0.44
C ASN A 485 -0.36 19.27 -0.52
N LEU A 486 -1.05 18.17 -0.16
CA LEU A 486 -1.13 16.96 -0.97
C LEU A 486 -2.50 16.87 -1.64
N ALA A 487 -2.49 16.54 -2.92
CA ALA A 487 -3.71 16.30 -3.70
C ALA A 487 -3.59 14.97 -4.45
N ALA A 488 -4.57 14.08 -4.28
CA ALA A 488 -4.63 12.79 -4.96
C ALA A 488 -6.08 12.32 -5.09
N ALA A 489 -6.50 11.94 -6.28
CA ALA A 489 -7.80 11.31 -6.54
C ALA A 489 -9.02 12.04 -5.89
N GLY A 490 -8.98 13.38 -5.85
CA GLY A 490 -10.03 14.19 -5.22
C GLY A 490 -9.88 14.42 -3.72
N LEU A 491 -8.93 13.73 -3.08
CA LEU A 491 -8.56 13.98 -1.69
C LEU A 491 -7.57 15.15 -1.60
N ARG A 492 -7.71 15.94 -0.56
CA ARG A 492 -6.75 16.98 -0.19
C ARG A 492 -6.34 16.77 1.24
N PHE A 493 -5.05 16.88 1.50
CA PHE A 493 -4.47 16.76 2.81
C PHE A 493 -3.39 17.83 3.00
N THR A 494 -3.29 18.38 4.19
CA THR A 494 -2.27 19.38 4.54
C THR A 494 -1.51 18.87 5.76
N THR A 495 -0.19 18.95 5.73
CA THR A 495 0.69 18.68 6.87
C THR A 495 1.72 19.79 7.00
N GLN A 496 2.24 19.97 8.18
CA GLN A 496 3.17 21.06 8.47
C GLN A 496 4.40 20.53 9.21
N ALA A 497 5.54 21.13 8.93
CA ALA A 497 6.75 21.02 9.74
C ALA A 497 7.01 22.37 10.40
N ASP A 498 7.23 22.34 11.69
CA ASP A 498 7.68 23.45 12.47
C ASP A 498 9.21 23.50 12.43
N VAL A 499 9.78 24.59 11.93
CA VAL A 499 11.22 24.82 11.85
C VAL A 499 11.56 25.96 12.80
N LEU A 500 12.25 25.64 13.88
CA LEU A 500 12.76 26.64 14.80
C LEU A 500 14.07 27.22 14.25
N VAL A 501 14.09 28.53 14.07
CA VAL A 501 15.29 29.31 13.71
C VAL A 501 15.84 30.00 14.95
N ALA A 502 17.13 29.88 15.18
CA ALA A 502 17.84 30.59 16.24
C ALA A 502 19.22 31.07 15.76
N HIS A 503 19.55 32.35 15.96
CA HIS A 503 20.86 32.91 15.64
C HIS A 503 21.82 32.90 16.83
N LYS A 504 21.33 32.54 18.00
CA LYS A 504 22.14 32.41 19.22
C LYS A 504 21.69 31.21 20.05
N ILE A 505 22.59 30.68 20.81
CA ILE A 505 22.30 29.71 21.87
C ILE A 505 22.35 30.49 23.18
N ASP A 506 21.20 30.57 23.85
CA ASP A 506 21.03 31.33 25.09
C ASP A 506 19.71 30.86 25.74
N PHE A 507 19.81 29.92 26.71
CA PHE A 507 18.64 29.34 27.34
C PHE A 507 18.87 28.93 28.79
N ASP A 508 17.81 28.99 29.60
CA ASP A 508 17.76 28.42 30.93
C ASP A 508 17.40 26.94 30.87
N THR A 509 18.16 26.11 31.55
CA THR A 509 17.92 24.65 31.59
C THR A 509 16.69 24.33 32.45
N GLY A 510 16.07 23.20 32.18
CA GLY A 510 14.83 22.81 32.86
C GLY A 510 13.60 23.60 32.43
N THR A 511 13.70 24.38 31.36
CA THR A 511 12.60 25.15 30.77
C THR A 511 12.24 24.64 29.38
N ALA A 512 11.16 25.17 28.80
CA ALA A 512 10.79 24.83 27.42
C ALA A 512 11.84 25.25 26.38
N ASP A 513 12.61 26.31 26.67
CA ASP A 513 13.64 26.84 25.77
C ASP A 513 14.86 25.91 25.65
N GLU A 514 15.04 25.00 26.59
CA GLU A 514 16.07 23.95 26.54
C GLU A 514 15.74 22.85 25.51
N ASN A 515 14.45 22.51 25.34
CA ASN A 515 14.01 21.33 24.61
C ASN A 515 14.58 21.20 23.19
N PRO A 516 14.70 22.29 22.38
CA PRO A 516 15.24 22.19 21.04
C PRO A 516 16.71 21.74 20.97
N TRP A 517 17.45 21.99 22.03
CA TRP A 517 18.89 21.72 22.16
C TRP A 517 19.17 20.38 22.84
N LEU A 518 18.23 19.87 23.62
CA LEU A 518 18.37 18.63 24.37
C LEU A 518 18.22 17.42 23.42
N PHE A 519 19.36 16.77 23.16
CA PHE A 519 19.41 15.60 22.29
C PHE A 519 19.03 14.31 23.02
N ASP A 520 19.52 14.16 24.25
CA ASP A 520 19.24 13.01 25.10
C ASP A 520 19.15 13.48 26.56
N ALA A 521 18.09 13.07 27.24
CA ALA A 521 17.88 13.41 28.65
C ALA A 521 18.55 12.44 29.64
N GLY A 522 18.94 11.24 29.21
CA GLY A 522 19.79 10.27 29.91
C GLY A 522 19.52 10.04 31.39
N ASN A 523 18.24 9.98 31.82
CA ASN A 523 17.76 9.91 33.19
C ASN A 523 18.07 11.15 34.06
N SER A 524 18.53 12.25 33.48
CA SER A 524 18.66 13.52 34.19
C SER A 524 17.28 14.07 34.59
N GLN A 525 17.25 14.91 35.61
CA GLN A 525 16.03 15.50 36.15
C GLN A 525 15.98 16.99 35.91
N SER A 526 14.80 17.48 35.51
CA SER A 526 14.43 18.88 35.54
C SER A 526 13.40 19.05 36.64
N ASN A 527 13.82 19.62 37.74
CA ASN A 527 12.99 19.69 38.98
C ASN A 527 12.12 20.95 39.07
N GLY A 528 11.91 21.65 37.96
CA GLY A 528 11.11 22.89 37.90
C GLY A 528 11.78 24.12 38.53
N LEU A 529 13.04 24.02 38.92
CA LEU A 529 13.82 25.08 39.57
C LEU A 529 14.76 25.80 38.55
N GLN A 530 14.42 25.77 37.29
CA GLN A 530 15.25 26.35 36.21
C GLN A 530 16.68 25.80 36.25
N ASN A 531 16.79 24.47 36.35
CA ASN A 531 18.06 23.76 36.23
C ASN A 531 17.82 22.33 35.76
N ARG A 532 18.88 21.72 35.18
CA ARG A 532 18.95 20.31 34.89
C ARG A 532 20.00 19.66 35.76
N PHE A 533 19.64 18.53 36.35
CA PHE A 533 20.43 17.82 37.36
C PHE A 533 20.81 16.43 36.85
N ALA A 534 22.07 16.05 37.02
CA ALA A 534 22.56 14.69 36.83
C ALA A 534 23.31 14.20 38.07
N ASP A 535 22.96 12.99 38.52
CA ASP A 535 23.53 12.32 39.67
C ASP A 535 23.72 10.83 39.37
N GLY A 536 24.77 10.22 39.89
CA GLY A 536 25.09 8.83 39.66
C GLY A 536 25.35 8.52 38.19
N ASN A 537 24.56 7.61 37.64
CA ASN A 537 24.69 7.22 36.20
C ASN A 537 23.83 8.07 35.28
N ALA A 538 23.17 9.11 35.76
CA ALA A 538 22.41 10.01 34.92
C ALA A 538 23.34 10.91 34.07
N HIS A 539 22.87 11.28 32.95
CA HIS A 539 23.53 12.24 32.07
C HIS A 539 22.50 12.99 31.23
N PHE A 540 22.91 14.01 30.53
CA PHE A 540 22.15 14.63 29.45
C PHE A 540 23.11 15.12 28.36
N THR A 541 22.61 15.17 27.13
CA THR A 541 23.40 15.55 25.98
C THR A 541 22.70 16.67 25.23
N TYR A 542 23.38 17.76 25.02
CA TYR A 542 22.96 18.81 24.09
C TYR A 542 23.53 18.57 22.70
N ARG A 543 22.79 18.97 21.70
CA ARG A 543 23.25 19.04 20.31
C ARG A 543 23.16 20.49 19.84
N PHE A 544 24.30 21.07 19.50
CA PHE A 544 24.41 22.42 18.96
C PHE A 544 24.69 22.35 17.46
N PRO A 545 23.72 22.66 16.58
CA PRO A 545 23.88 22.61 15.13
C PRO A 545 24.51 23.91 14.61
N PHE A 546 25.74 24.19 14.96
CA PHE A 546 26.41 25.42 14.54
C PHE A 546 26.35 25.63 13.02
N PRO A 547 26.32 26.89 12.54
CA PRO A 547 26.32 27.22 11.12
C PRO A 547 27.49 26.58 10.35
N ALA A 548 27.31 26.37 9.03
CA ALA A 548 28.30 25.77 8.16
C ALA A 548 29.62 26.53 8.08
N ASP A 549 29.57 27.85 8.25
CA ASP A 549 30.71 28.77 8.20
C ASP A 549 31.35 29.06 9.56
N THR A 550 30.89 28.41 10.64
CA THR A 550 31.50 28.54 11.98
C THR A 550 32.96 28.10 11.98
N ARG A 551 33.82 29.00 12.41
CA ARG A 551 35.29 28.78 12.52
C ARG A 551 35.70 28.46 13.94
N SER A 552 35.07 29.05 14.93
CA SER A 552 35.25 28.71 16.34
C SER A 552 33.95 28.73 17.11
N ALA A 553 33.85 27.88 18.14
CA ALA A 553 32.69 27.77 19.00
C ALA A 553 33.12 27.64 20.46
N HIS A 554 32.56 28.46 21.32
CA HIS A 554 32.75 28.42 22.75
C HIS A 554 31.39 28.35 23.44
N VAL A 555 31.19 27.35 24.28
CA VAL A 555 29.96 27.19 25.07
C VAL A 555 30.27 27.51 26.52
N THR A 556 29.44 28.34 27.14
CA THR A 556 29.51 28.65 28.57
C THR A 556 28.34 27.99 29.26
N LEU A 557 28.66 27.18 30.28
CA LEU A 557 27.71 26.57 31.18
C LEU A 557 27.75 27.30 32.53
N THR A 558 26.62 27.77 33.03
CA THR A 558 26.49 28.21 34.44
C THR A 558 26.15 26.97 35.26
N ILE A 559 27.10 26.53 36.06
CA ILE A 559 27.04 25.28 36.83
C ILE A 559 27.20 25.53 38.35
N ASP A 560 26.66 24.64 39.14
CA ASP A 560 27.11 24.44 40.54
C ASP A 560 27.54 22.98 40.69
N ALA A 561 28.50 22.74 41.59
CA ALA A 561 28.96 21.42 41.93
C ALA A 561 29.88 20.73 40.90
N GLU A 562 29.89 19.44 40.94
CA GLU A 562 30.85 18.60 40.23
C GLU A 562 30.27 18.02 38.96
N PHE A 563 31.05 18.18 37.87
CA PHE A 563 30.65 17.73 36.56
C PHE A 563 31.79 17.07 35.80
N LEU A 564 31.41 16.08 34.99
CA LEU A 564 32.17 15.60 33.88
C LEU A 564 31.46 16.05 32.58
N VAL A 565 32.13 16.90 31.81
CA VAL A 565 31.63 17.35 30.50
C VAL A 565 32.49 16.77 29.40
N GLN A 566 31.84 16.11 28.46
CA GLN A 566 32.49 15.49 27.30
C GLN A 566 31.92 16.10 26.00
N ALA A 567 32.78 16.28 25.02
CA ALA A 567 32.41 16.76 23.68
C ALA A 567 32.63 15.67 22.63
N SER A 568 31.80 15.70 21.59
CA SER A 568 31.88 14.80 20.44
C SER A 568 31.41 15.52 19.16
N SER A 569 32.00 15.17 18.02
CA SER A 569 31.55 15.62 16.68
C SER A 569 30.54 14.67 16.04
N ASP A 570 30.39 13.44 16.55
CA ASP A 570 29.63 12.36 15.93
C ASP A 570 28.68 11.62 16.89
N ASN A 571 28.66 12.01 18.17
CA ASN A 571 27.90 11.36 19.26
C ASN A 571 28.35 9.92 19.58
N GLU A 572 29.47 9.48 19.04
CA GLU A 572 30.05 8.15 19.26
C GLU A 572 31.39 8.22 20.02
N HIS A 573 32.27 9.12 19.58
CA HIS A 573 33.61 9.30 20.16
C HIS A 573 33.65 10.52 21.08
N TRP A 574 33.83 10.27 22.37
CA TRP A 574 33.74 11.28 23.41
C TRP A 574 35.09 11.65 24.00
N THR A 575 35.34 12.94 24.18
CA THR A 575 36.53 13.47 24.84
C THR A 575 36.13 14.35 26.01
N THR A 576 36.73 14.17 27.17
CA THR A 576 36.53 15.02 28.34
C THR A 576 37.09 16.41 28.07
N VAL A 577 36.24 17.43 28.15
CA VAL A 577 36.59 18.85 27.91
C VAL A 577 36.54 19.70 29.18
N LEU A 578 35.81 19.22 30.19
CA LEU A 578 35.77 19.84 31.51
C LEU A 578 35.53 18.75 32.57
N GLN A 579 36.26 18.80 33.64
CA GLN A 579 36.01 18.05 34.86
C GLN A 579 36.05 18.98 36.04
N GLU A 580 34.92 19.23 36.67
CA GLU A 580 34.78 20.05 37.85
C GLU A 580 34.63 19.12 39.07
N THR A 581 35.49 19.27 40.06
CA THR A 581 35.58 18.34 41.22
C THR A 581 35.37 19.05 42.54
N GLN A 582 34.89 20.29 42.55
CA GLN A 582 34.61 21.02 43.78
C GLN A 582 33.36 20.49 44.47
N PRO A 583 33.40 20.23 45.77
CA PRO A 583 32.23 19.75 46.51
C PRO A 583 31.10 20.78 46.47
N VAL A 584 29.88 20.28 46.29
CA VAL A 584 28.67 21.07 46.35
C VAL A 584 28.48 21.57 47.75
N THR A 585 28.26 22.81 47.93
CA THR A 585 27.83 23.32 49.23
C THR A 585 26.39 23.72 49.12
N ASP A 586 25.60 24.13 48.61
CA ASP A 586 24.17 24.45 48.71
C ASP A 586 23.56 25.15 47.49
N GLY A 587 24.23 25.10 46.34
CA GLY A 587 23.80 25.79 45.13
C GLY A 587 24.06 27.30 45.15
N SER A 588 24.80 27.81 46.15
CA SER A 588 25.16 29.23 46.24
C SER A 588 26.44 29.56 45.44
N ASN A 589 27.18 28.56 44.97
CA ASN A 589 28.46 28.72 44.28
C ASN A 589 28.34 28.53 42.77
N LYS A 590 27.33 29.09 42.17
CA LYS A 590 27.21 29.09 40.70
C LYS A 590 28.42 29.74 40.05
N ALA A 591 28.98 29.12 39.07
CA ALA A 591 30.09 29.64 38.28
C ALA A 591 29.94 29.34 36.79
N ASP A 592 30.38 30.28 35.98
CA ASP A 592 30.46 30.08 34.54
C ASP A 592 31.72 29.30 34.18
N ARG A 593 31.54 28.34 33.28
CA ARG A 593 32.61 27.56 32.69
C ARG A 593 32.53 27.63 31.19
N THR A 594 33.50 28.26 30.57
CA THR A 594 33.58 28.37 29.12
C THR A 594 34.44 27.25 28.56
N ILE A 595 33.91 26.52 27.62
CA ILE A 595 34.51 25.36 26.97
C ILE A 595 34.74 25.69 25.50
N ASP A 596 35.98 25.51 25.04
CA ASP A 596 36.29 25.62 23.60
C ASP A 596 35.90 24.32 22.89
N LEU A 597 34.92 24.42 22.01
CA LEU A 597 34.39 23.32 21.20
C LEU A 597 34.86 23.35 19.73
N THR A 598 35.77 24.23 19.39
CA THR A 598 36.26 24.46 18.01
C THR A 598 36.77 23.17 17.34
N SER A 599 37.50 22.33 18.09
CA SER A 599 38.06 21.08 17.58
C SER A 599 37.01 19.98 17.36
N TYR A 600 35.81 20.17 17.89
CA TYR A 600 34.69 19.20 17.83
C TYR A 600 33.63 19.59 16.81
N LEU A 601 33.83 20.64 16.02
CA LEU A 601 32.94 21.06 14.97
C LEU A 601 32.82 19.96 13.90
N GLY A 602 31.74 19.23 13.90
CA GLY A 602 31.45 18.08 13.03
C GLY A 602 31.10 18.46 11.60
N ALA A 603 30.64 17.50 10.84
CA ALA A 603 30.07 17.69 9.51
C ALA A 603 28.67 17.05 9.47
N GLY A 604 27.64 17.85 9.56
CA GLY A 604 26.25 17.41 9.46
C GLY A 604 25.83 17.15 8.02
N ALA A 605 24.94 16.18 7.82
CA ALA A 605 24.36 15.89 6.50
C ALA A 605 23.52 17.06 5.95
N ASP A 606 23.09 17.96 6.81
CA ASP A 606 22.35 19.19 6.52
C ASP A 606 23.27 20.40 6.24
N GLY A 607 24.58 20.19 6.22
CA GLY A 607 25.58 21.22 6.07
C GLY A 607 25.90 21.98 7.37
N SER A 608 25.23 21.71 8.50
CA SER A 608 25.61 22.26 9.80
C SER A 608 26.92 21.67 10.30
N ARG A 609 27.49 22.30 11.32
CA ARG A 609 28.67 21.80 12.07
C ARG A 609 28.23 21.36 13.48
N PRO A 610 27.58 20.19 13.64
CA PRO A 610 27.05 19.78 14.92
C PRO A 610 28.15 19.49 15.92
N VAL A 611 27.90 19.87 17.17
CA VAL A 611 28.69 19.46 18.34
C VAL A 611 27.74 18.86 19.36
N TYR A 612 28.11 17.73 19.90
CA TYR A 612 27.42 17.08 21.01
C TYR A 612 28.18 17.36 22.30
N LEU A 613 27.47 17.80 23.33
CA LEU A 613 28.02 18.08 24.65
C LEU A 613 27.27 17.26 25.70
N LYS A 614 27.93 16.24 26.23
CA LYS A 614 27.38 15.37 27.26
C LYS A 614 27.83 15.82 28.64
N VAL A 615 26.88 16.00 29.53
CA VAL A 615 27.08 16.40 30.92
C VAL A 615 26.66 15.24 31.81
N SER A 616 27.51 14.83 32.73
CA SER A 616 27.30 13.77 33.70
C SER A 616 27.93 14.11 35.04
N ASP A 617 27.63 13.31 36.04
CA ASP A 617 28.28 13.38 37.36
C ASP A 617 29.78 13.04 37.23
N ALA A 618 30.64 13.78 37.96
CA ALA A 618 32.07 13.51 38.02
C ALA A 618 32.42 12.34 38.96
N PHE A 619 31.55 12.05 39.94
CA PHE A 619 31.76 11.01 40.96
C PHE A 619 30.49 10.18 41.20
N PRO A 620 30.11 9.29 40.29
CA PRO A 620 28.80 8.63 40.24
C PRO A 620 28.38 7.84 41.49
N ASN A 621 29.25 7.67 42.46
CA ASN A 621 29.00 6.81 43.64
C ASN A 621 29.00 7.55 44.97
N ASP A 622 29.02 8.85 45.00
CA ASP A 622 29.13 9.64 46.24
C ASP A 622 27.77 10.15 46.76
N GLY A 623 26.69 10.01 45.97
CA GLY A 623 25.33 10.38 46.34
C GLY A 623 25.01 11.87 46.14
N TRP A 624 25.84 12.57 45.40
CA TRP A 624 25.67 13.96 45.00
C TRP A 624 25.89 14.08 43.49
N GLY A 625 25.33 15.13 42.90
CA GLY A 625 25.51 15.42 41.49
C GLY A 625 25.43 16.93 41.25
N GLY A 626 25.62 17.33 40.00
CA GLY A 626 25.69 18.72 39.62
C GLY A 626 24.44 19.24 38.92
N ARG A 627 24.31 20.58 38.88
CA ARG A 627 23.24 21.29 38.19
C ARG A 627 23.81 22.24 37.14
N VAL A 628 23.19 22.22 35.96
CA VAL A 628 23.38 23.26 34.95
C VAL A 628 22.16 24.16 34.98
N TYR A 629 22.36 25.45 35.00
CA TYR A 629 21.31 26.46 35.11
C TYR A 629 21.08 27.21 33.81
N HIS A 630 22.17 27.55 33.14
CA HIS A 630 22.11 28.37 31.95
C HIS A 630 23.19 27.96 30.93
N VAL A 631 22.85 28.06 29.68
CA VAL A 631 23.76 27.70 28.57
C VAL A 631 23.77 28.84 27.54
N THR A 632 24.97 29.33 27.23
CA THR A 632 25.19 30.27 26.13
C THR A 632 26.29 29.78 25.22
N ALA A 633 26.27 30.21 23.96
CA ALA A 633 27.39 29.99 23.05
C ALA A 633 27.79 31.26 22.32
N ASN A 634 29.11 31.43 22.19
CA ASN A 634 29.74 32.42 21.31
C ASN A 634 30.40 31.69 20.13
N ILE A 635 30.04 32.08 18.92
CA ILE A 635 30.60 31.55 17.68
C ILE A 635 31.27 32.66 16.89
N VAL A 636 32.31 32.29 16.14
CA VAL A 636 32.89 33.13 15.10
C VAL A 636 32.69 32.44 13.76
N GLU A 637 32.13 33.13 12.83
CA GLU A 637 31.86 32.71 11.45
C GLU A 637 32.95 33.22 10.48
#